data_7d29349a5efe4e1520bd2841576b37e1
#
_entry.id   7d29349a5efe4e1520bd2841576b37e1
#
_cell.length_a   1.000
_cell.length_b   1.000
_cell.length_c   1.000
_cell.angle_alpha   90.00
_cell.angle_beta   90.00
_cell.angle_gamma   90.00
#
_symmetry.space_group_name_H-M   'P 1'
#
loop_
_entity.id
_entity.type
_entity.pdbx_description
1 polymer ?
#
loop_
_entity_poly.entity_id
_entity_poly.type
_entity_poly.pdbx_seq_one_letter_code
_entity_poly.pdbx_strand_id
1 'polypeptide(L)'
;MTFRPHFILIPLLVAVMAAPELSHAQESDHDVAYEWIEAQLKGIRTDFARPPIHARNLYHVSLGMYDAWAAYDEVAEPVLLGHTLGGYTAEFDGISEFILPFLDIPVARQEAVSYAAYRILTHRYANSPGVVTSQARFDSLFTTLGYDPSLTSTNYVNGSPAALGNYIAEQVIAYGLQDGANEAFDYTNTYYEPMNDQLVVDDPGNPTVSDPNRWQPLAINGFVDQSGQVLESAPPFQSPEWGWVEPFALDEDQMALYERDGELWPTWLDPGAPVYIGGDQTAATDSMYKHHFAMVSIWQSHHDPFNGVMIDASPANIGNAPELPTDYLDYGDFYSYFEGGDAGTGHDVNPHTGLPYQPQLVPLGDYARILAEFWADGPDSETPPGHWFSILNEVMEHPAFTRDWMGEGTELDPLEYEVKAYLTLGGSVHDAAIAAWSVKGYYDYTRPISAIRYMADQGQCSDPNLPSYSPNGIPLSPGYIELVDDTDDLAGDTGENIGKVKLFTWQGPDYIDTYEDEDGLAIPIDTTGNIAGVDWILAENWWPYQRPSFVTPPFAGFVSGHSTFSRSAAEVLTAITGDPYFPGGMGEFECPQDDFLVFEVGPSVNVTLQWATYRDASDQCSLSRIFGGIHPVQDDIPGRLMGVTCGVQAVDMANSYFDGSINNTCGIGPYGGCLGDINGDGVQSVDDILFMLANFGNIGPHPADLDLDDLVGTTDLLILLGVFGCVCP
;
A
#
# COMPACT_ATOMS: atom_id res chain seq x y z
N MET A 1 12.55 -42.59 -19.98
CA MET A 1 11.35 -42.23 -20.76
C MET A 1 10.23 -43.18 -20.38
N THR A 2 9.44 -42.84 -19.41
CA THR A 2 8.15 -43.49 -19.13
C THR A 2 7.29 -42.48 -18.39
N PHE A 3 6.39 -41.86 -19.13
CA PHE A 3 5.32 -41.01 -18.60
C PHE A 3 4.50 -41.78 -17.56
N ARG A 4 4.30 -41.20 -16.40
CA ARG A 4 3.27 -41.63 -15.46
C ARG A 4 2.18 -40.55 -15.42
N PRO A 5 0.97 -40.85 -15.89
CA PRO A 5 -0.16 -39.95 -15.70
C PRO A 5 -0.65 -40.06 -14.25
N HIS A 6 -0.83 -38.94 -13.59
CA HIS A 6 -1.52 -38.86 -12.30
C HIS A 6 -3.03 -39.01 -12.56
N PHE A 7 -3.57 -40.15 -12.16
CA PHE A 7 -5.01 -40.38 -12.14
C PHE A 7 -5.61 -39.75 -10.88
N ILE A 8 -6.44 -38.74 -11.07
CA ILE A 8 -7.35 -38.27 -10.04
C ILE A 8 -8.38 -39.36 -9.78
N LEU A 9 -8.35 -39.97 -8.61
CA LEU A 9 -9.38 -40.89 -8.13
C LEU A 9 -10.57 -40.07 -7.63
N ILE A 10 -11.63 -40.02 -8.42
CA ILE A 10 -12.95 -39.57 -7.97
C ILE A 10 -13.60 -40.71 -7.19
N PRO A 11 -13.91 -40.59 -5.90
CA PRO A 11 -14.69 -41.59 -5.20
C PRO A 11 -16.17 -41.49 -5.63
N LEU A 12 -16.66 -42.60 -6.17
CA LEU A 12 -18.07 -42.80 -6.47
C LEU A 12 -18.88 -42.83 -5.16
N LEU A 13 -19.61 -41.76 -4.86
CA LEU A 13 -20.51 -41.74 -3.69
C LEU A 13 -21.83 -42.41 -4.05
N VAL A 14 -22.13 -43.50 -3.35
CA VAL A 14 -23.43 -44.18 -3.38
C VAL A 14 -24.46 -43.26 -2.69
N ALA A 15 -25.44 -42.84 -3.43
CA ALA A 15 -26.57 -42.05 -2.89
C ALA A 15 -27.45 -42.92 -2.00
N VAL A 16 -27.41 -42.67 -0.71
CA VAL A 16 -28.46 -43.05 0.22
C VAL A 16 -29.44 -41.88 0.32
N MET A 17 -30.67 -42.07 -0.16
CA MET A 17 -31.72 -41.06 0.03
C MET A 17 -32.05 -40.97 1.52
N ALA A 18 -31.58 -39.91 2.17
CA ALA A 18 -32.12 -39.40 3.42
C ALA A 18 -32.98 -38.18 3.08
N ALA A 19 -34.10 -38.04 3.76
CA ALA A 19 -35.04 -36.92 3.63
C ALA A 19 -34.30 -35.58 3.88
N PRO A 20 -34.75 -34.46 3.27
CA PRO A 20 -34.09 -33.18 3.52
C PRO A 20 -34.36 -32.78 4.97
N GLU A 21 -33.38 -32.92 5.83
CA GLU A 21 -33.29 -32.04 6.96
C GLU A 21 -33.00 -30.65 6.37
N LEU A 22 -33.88 -29.70 6.69
CA LEU A 22 -33.64 -28.29 6.50
C LEU A 22 -32.32 -27.99 7.24
N SER A 23 -31.22 -28.00 6.50
CA SER A 23 -30.01 -27.40 6.98
C SER A 23 -30.35 -25.93 7.22
N HIS A 24 -30.33 -25.50 8.46
CA HIS A 24 -30.12 -24.09 8.75
C HIS A 24 -28.80 -23.77 8.00
N ALA A 25 -28.90 -22.93 6.97
CA ALA A 25 -27.74 -22.27 6.45
C ALA A 25 -27.08 -21.65 7.69
N GLN A 26 -25.83 -21.98 7.92
CA GLN A 26 -25.00 -21.23 8.85
C GLN A 26 -25.09 -19.79 8.33
N GLU A 27 -25.70 -18.88 9.08
CA GLU A 27 -25.65 -17.46 8.74
C GLU A 27 -24.18 -17.15 8.54
N SER A 28 -23.81 -16.64 7.36
CA SER A 28 -22.45 -16.17 7.14
C SER A 28 -22.23 -15.02 8.13
N ASP A 29 -21.11 -15.01 8.83
CA ASP A 29 -20.76 -13.90 9.72
C ASP A 29 -20.49 -12.60 8.94
N HIS A 30 -20.60 -12.61 7.60
CA HIS A 30 -20.35 -11.53 6.65
C HIS A 30 -21.61 -11.17 5.84
N ASP A 31 -21.67 -9.89 5.40
CA ASP A 31 -22.75 -9.34 4.58
C ASP A 31 -22.27 -9.04 3.13
N VAL A 32 -23.10 -8.41 2.34
CA VAL A 32 -22.85 -8.18 0.91
C VAL A 32 -21.63 -7.31 0.61
N ALA A 33 -21.22 -6.42 1.51
CA ALA A 33 -20.06 -5.57 1.28
C ALA A 33 -18.75 -6.39 1.25
N TYR A 34 -18.60 -7.36 2.13
CA TYR A 34 -17.51 -8.33 2.10
C TYR A 34 -17.46 -9.08 0.77
N GLU A 35 -18.57 -9.62 0.32
CA GLU A 35 -18.65 -10.37 -0.94
C GLU A 35 -18.24 -9.52 -2.17
N TRP A 36 -18.62 -8.24 -2.18
CA TRP A 36 -18.24 -7.31 -3.26
C TRP A 36 -16.77 -6.95 -3.24
N ILE A 37 -16.17 -6.75 -2.07
CA ILE A 37 -14.72 -6.54 -1.94
C ILE A 37 -13.95 -7.80 -2.37
N GLU A 38 -14.37 -9.00 -1.95
CA GLU A 38 -13.78 -10.26 -2.44
C GLU A 38 -13.87 -10.39 -3.97
N ALA A 39 -14.98 -10.00 -4.55
CA ALA A 39 -15.13 -9.99 -6.01
C ALA A 39 -14.18 -8.97 -6.68
N GLN A 40 -13.99 -7.80 -6.05
CA GLN A 40 -13.06 -6.77 -6.52
C GLN A 40 -11.59 -7.23 -6.42
N LEU A 41 -11.17 -7.80 -5.29
CA LEU A 41 -9.81 -8.32 -5.10
C LEU A 41 -9.47 -9.38 -6.16
N LYS A 42 -10.41 -10.29 -6.45
CA LYS A 42 -10.26 -11.25 -7.55
C LYS A 42 -10.24 -10.59 -8.93
N GLY A 43 -10.85 -9.42 -9.09
CA GLY A 43 -10.76 -8.61 -10.31
C GLY A 43 -9.38 -7.97 -10.47
N ILE A 44 -8.81 -7.44 -9.38
CA ILE A 44 -7.47 -6.85 -9.35
C ILE A 44 -6.40 -7.85 -9.80
N ARG A 45 -6.48 -9.11 -9.32
CA ARG A 45 -5.53 -10.17 -9.67
C ARG A 45 -5.46 -10.48 -11.16
N THR A 46 -6.42 -10.03 -11.95
CA THR A 46 -6.48 -10.22 -13.41
C THR A 46 -6.48 -8.90 -14.20
N ASP A 47 -6.22 -7.79 -13.52
CA ASP A 47 -6.08 -6.46 -14.12
C ASP A 47 -4.61 -6.11 -14.36
N PHE A 48 -4.35 -5.00 -15.08
CA PHE A 48 -3.00 -4.41 -15.13
C PHE A 48 -2.54 -4.04 -13.72
N ALA A 49 -1.31 -4.41 -13.38
CA ALA A 49 -0.76 -4.12 -12.07
C ALA A 49 -0.40 -2.64 -11.91
N ARG A 50 -1.37 -1.85 -11.48
CA ARG A 50 -1.28 -0.40 -11.31
C ARG A 50 -1.70 0.03 -9.91
N PRO A 51 -0.82 -0.09 -8.89
CA PRO A 51 -1.17 0.11 -7.49
C PRO A 51 -1.95 1.40 -7.17
N PRO A 52 -1.61 2.60 -7.70
CA PRO A 52 -2.38 3.81 -7.41
C PRO A 52 -3.81 3.75 -7.94
N ILE A 53 -3.99 3.14 -9.12
CA ILE A 53 -5.31 3.00 -9.73
C ILE A 53 -6.15 2.00 -8.93
N HIS A 54 -5.54 0.90 -8.46
CA HIS A 54 -6.23 -0.08 -7.62
C HIS A 54 -6.62 0.51 -6.27
N ALA A 55 -5.76 1.30 -5.62
CA ALA A 55 -6.09 2.01 -4.39
C ALA A 55 -7.30 2.93 -4.57
N ARG A 56 -7.30 3.73 -5.64
CA ARG A 56 -8.42 4.59 -6.00
C ARG A 56 -9.70 3.78 -6.30
N ASN A 57 -9.62 2.66 -6.99
CA ASN A 57 -10.77 1.82 -7.29
C ASN A 57 -11.34 1.16 -6.03
N LEU A 58 -10.48 0.72 -5.09
CA LEU A 58 -10.89 0.20 -3.79
C LEU A 58 -11.64 1.28 -2.99
N TYR A 59 -11.09 2.50 -2.94
CA TYR A 59 -11.76 3.63 -2.29
C TYR A 59 -13.12 3.93 -2.93
N HIS A 60 -13.20 4.06 -4.26
CA HIS A 60 -14.46 4.41 -4.95
C HIS A 60 -15.56 3.35 -4.79
N VAL A 61 -15.21 2.07 -4.75
CA VAL A 61 -16.19 1.00 -4.47
C VAL A 61 -16.65 1.08 -3.03
N SER A 62 -15.72 1.25 -2.08
CA SER A 62 -16.02 1.39 -0.66
C SER A 62 -16.86 2.63 -0.37
N LEU A 63 -16.55 3.77 -1.01
CA LEU A 63 -17.34 5.00 -0.95
C LEU A 63 -18.77 4.77 -1.45
N GLY A 64 -18.93 4.12 -2.61
CA GLY A 64 -20.26 3.84 -3.15
C GLY A 64 -21.08 2.89 -2.29
N MET A 65 -20.43 1.91 -1.65
CA MET A 65 -21.10 1.00 -0.70
C MET A 65 -21.49 1.71 0.60
N TYR A 66 -20.60 2.54 1.13
CA TYR A 66 -20.88 3.33 2.33
C TYR A 66 -22.01 4.35 2.10
N ASP A 67 -21.97 5.12 1.01
CA ASP A 67 -23.02 6.09 0.67
C ASP A 67 -24.39 5.38 0.51
N ALA A 68 -24.40 4.17 -0.05
CA ALA A 68 -25.61 3.37 -0.17
C ALA A 68 -26.18 2.93 1.20
N TRP A 69 -25.30 2.67 2.17
CA TRP A 69 -25.69 2.34 3.53
C TRP A 69 -26.11 3.61 4.31
N ALA A 70 -25.32 4.67 4.23
CA ALA A 70 -25.52 5.93 4.96
C ALA A 70 -26.78 6.68 4.53
N ALA A 71 -27.20 6.57 3.26
CA ALA A 71 -28.44 7.16 2.75
C ALA A 71 -29.72 6.75 3.51
N TYR A 72 -29.65 5.66 4.28
CA TYR A 72 -30.75 5.16 5.13
C TYR A 72 -30.45 5.35 6.63
N ASP A 73 -29.39 6.03 6.99
CA ASP A 73 -29.03 6.30 8.38
C ASP A 73 -29.57 7.66 8.85
N GLU A 74 -29.80 7.79 10.15
CA GLU A 74 -30.31 9.04 10.74
C GLU A 74 -29.19 9.94 11.26
N VAL A 75 -27.97 9.43 11.37
CA VAL A 75 -26.81 10.10 11.97
C VAL A 75 -25.64 10.18 10.99
N ALA A 76 -25.33 9.03 10.38
CA ALA A 76 -24.21 8.95 9.43
C ALA A 76 -24.53 9.72 8.15
N GLU A 77 -23.52 10.51 7.71
CA GLU A 77 -23.62 11.31 6.48
C GLU A 77 -22.94 10.57 5.32
N PRO A 78 -23.52 10.56 4.12
CA PRO A 78 -22.81 10.08 2.93
C PRO A 78 -21.56 10.92 2.63
N VAL A 79 -20.54 10.33 2.00
CA VAL A 79 -19.31 11.05 1.63
C VAL A 79 -19.52 11.89 0.37
N LEU A 80 -20.11 11.32 -0.67
CA LEU A 80 -20.30 12.00 -1.96
C LEU A 80 -21.70 12.56 -2.13
N LEU A 81 -22.75 11.80 -1.75
CA LEU A 81 -24.12 12.23 -1.93
C LEU A 81 -24.46 13.45 -1.07
N GLY A 82 -24.94 14.52 -1.69
CA GLY A 82 -25.26 15.77 -1.03
C GLY A 82 -24.07 16.70 -0.80
N HIS A 83 -22.84 16.26 -1.15
CA HIS A 83 -21.60 17.00 -0.94
C HIS A 83 -20.90 17.40 -2.25
N THR A 84 -19.90 18.26 -2.13
CA THR A 84 -19.01 18.65 -3.22
C THR A 84 -17.60 18.16 -2.91
N LEU A 85 -17.07 17.26 -3.74
CA LEU A 85 -15.70 16.75 -3.64
C LEU A 85 -14.95 17.09 -4.93
N GLY A 86 -13.74 17.64 -4.84
CA GLY A 86 -12.91 18.00 -5.99
C GLY A 86 -13.64 18.85 -7.05
N GLY A 87 -14.56 19.70 -6.60
CA GLY A 87 -15.39 20.53 -7.49
C GLY A 87 -16.57 19.81 -8.16
N TYR A 88 -16.77 18.52 -7.88
CA TYR A 88 -17.95 17.77 -8.31
C TYR A 88 -19.02 17.77 -7.22
N THR A 89 -20.27 18.09 -7.56
CA THR A 89 -21.41 18.07 -6.64
C THR A 89 -22.35 16.94 -7.02
N ALA A 90 -22.58 16.00 -6.12
CA ALA A 90 -23.60 14.96 -6.27
C ALA A 90 -24.88 15.36 -5.55
N GLU A 91 -25.88 15.82 -6.29
CA GLU A 91 -27.16 16.25 -5.70
C GLU A 91 -27.88 15.08 -5.02
N PHE A 92 -28.37 15.29 -3.80
CA PHE A 92 -29.13 14.29 -3.08
C PHE A 92 -30.20 14.94 -2.20
N ASP A 93 -31.48 14.65 -2.49
CA ASP A 93 -32.62 15.21 -1.76
C ASP A 93 -33.09 14.30 -0.60
N GLY A 94 -32.30 13.24 -0.29
CA GLY A 94 -32.72 12.22 0.67
C GLY A 94 -33.76 11.24 0.12
N ILE A 95 -34.06 10.22 0.91
CA ILE A 95 -35.16 9.29 0.64
C ILE A 95 -36.43 9.87 1.25
N SER A 96 -37.52 9.83 0.50
CA SER A 96 -38.82 10.39 0.95
C SER A 96 -39.24 9.85 2.32
N GLU A 97 -39.43 10.73 3.30
CA GLU A 97 -39.94 10.41 4.64
C GLU A 97 -41.31 9.65 4.63
N PHE A 98 -42.05 9.78 3.55
CA PHE A 98 -43.34 9.04 3.36
C PHE A 98 -43.11 7.59 2.99
N ILE A 99 -41.94 7.22 2.47
CA ILE A 99 -41.64 5.86 1.98
C ILE A 99 -40.80 5.10 3.00
N LEU A 100 -39.83 5.76 3.66
CA LEU A 100 -38.93 5.13 4.65
C LEU A 100 -39.64 4.20 5.64
N PRO A 101 -40.80 4.55 6.26
CA PRO A 101 -41.48 3.68 7.22
C PRO A 101 -42.04 2.37 6.63
N PHE A 102 -42.05 2.23 5.32
CA PHE A 102 -42.57 1.03 4.62
C PHE A 102 -41.44 0.15 4.04
N LEU A 103 -40.18 0.59 4.17
CA LEU A 103 -39.00 -0.18 3.74
C LEU A 103 -38.53 -1.11 4.86
N ASP A 104 -38.07 -2.27 4.46
CA ASP A 104 -37.21 -3.11 5.29
C ASP A 104 -35.77 -2.56 5.12
N ILE A 105 -35.32 -1.72 6.03
CA ILE A 105 -34.07 -0.97 5.90
C ILE A 105 -32.86 -1.87 5.73
N PRO A 106 -32.65 -2.95 6.53
CA PRO A 106 -31.56 -3.90 6.29
C PRO A 106 -31.53 -4.43 4.84
N VAL A 107 -32.68 -4.89 4.34
CA VAL A 107 -32.78 -5.40 2.96
C VAL A 107 -32.55 -4.29 1.92
N ALA A 108 -33.07 -3.09 2.19
CA ALA A 108 -32.87 -1.95 1.30
C ALA A 108 -31.40 -1.53 1.20
N ARG A 109 -30.67 -1.54 2.33
CA ARG A 109 -29.23 -1.30 2.39
C ARG A 109 -28.45 -2.31 1.56
N GLN A 110 -28.69 -3.62 1.77
CA GLN A 110 -28.02 -4.69 1.01
C GLN A 110 -28.25 -4.56 -0.50
N GLU A 111 -29.49 -4.28 -0.92
CA GLU A 111 -29.84 -4.08 -2.33
C GLU A 111 -29.13 -2.86 -2.91
N ALA A 112 -29.16 -1.69 -2.25
CA ALA A 112 -28.52 -0.47 -2.73
C ALA A 112 -27.00 -0.62 -2.82
N VAL A 113 -26.35 -1.19 -1.79
CA VAL A 113 -24.91 -1.51 -1.76
C VAL A 113 -24.54 -2.39 -2.95
N SER A 114 -25.32 -3.45 -3.20
CA SER A 114 -25.01 -4.40 -4.28
C SER A 114 -25.14 -3.76 -5.67
N TYR A 115 -26.17 -2.92 -5.90
CA TYR A 115 -26.30 -2.21 -7.17
C TYR A 115 -25.17 -1.17 -7.37
N ALA A 116 -24.79 -0.44 -6.32
CA ALA A 116 -23.68 0.51 -6.39
C ALA A 116 -22.37 -0.21 -6.73
N ALA A 117 -21.97 -1.22 -5.95
CA ALA A 117 -20.75 -1.97 -6.17
C ALA A 117 -20.70 -2.63 -7.56
N TYR A 118 -21.77 -3.33 -7.96
CA TYR A 118 -21.84 -3.99 -9.27
C TYR A 118 -21.62 -3.02 -10.44
N ARG A 119 -22.24 -1.83 -10.42
CA ARG A 119 -22.11 -0.86 -11.50
C ARG A 119 -20.72 -0.21 -11.53
N ILE A 120 -20.17 0.15 -10.36
CA ILE A 120 -18.83 0.72 -10.26
C ILE A 120 -17.79 -0.30 -10.76
N LEU A 121 -17.84 -1.54 -10.29
CA LEU A 121 -16.94 -2.61 -10.69
C LEU A 121 -17.04 -2.91 -12.20
N THR A 122 -18.25 -3.02 -12.75
CA THR A 122 -18.45 -3.21 -14.19
C THR A 122 -17.81 -2.09 -15.01
N HIS A 123 -17.89 -0.83 -14.55
CA HIS A 123 -17.25 0.30 -15.23
C HIS A 123 -15.72 0.24 -15.10
N ARG A 124 -15.18 0.07 -13.89
CA ARG A 124 -13.73 0.13 -13.61
C ARG A 124 -12.94 -0.97 -14.31
N TYR A 125 -13.50 -2.17 -14.42
CA TYR A 125 -12.84 -3.32 -15.04
C TYR A 125 -13.21 -3.53 -16.51
N ALA A 126 -13.93 -2.58 -17.13
CA ALA A 126 -14.34 -2.71 -18.54
C ALA A 126 -13.19 -2.83 -19.55
N ASN A 127 -12.04 -2.22 -19.22
CA ASN A 127 -10.83 -2.23 -20.06
C ASN A 127 -9.74 -3.16 -19.50
N SER A 128 -10.04 -3.91 -18.43
CA SER A 128 -9.11 -4.87 -17.82
C SER A 128 -8.79 -6.02 -18.78
N PRO A 129 -7.54 -6.53 -18.82
CA PRO A 129 -7.22 -7.78 -19.52
C PRO A 129 -8.12 -8.94 -19.08
N GLY A 130 -8.42 -9.02 -17.79
CA GLY A 130 -9.31 -10.03 -17.20
C GLY A 130 -10.79 -9.73 -17.27
N VAL A 131 -11.25 -8.74 -18.06
CA VAL A 131 -12.67 -8.29 -18.08
C VAL A 131 -13.68 -9.40 -18.21
N VAL A 132 -13.42 -10.41 -19.05
CA VAL A 132 -14.38 -11.52 -19.27
C VAL A 132 -14.58 -12.33 -17.99
N THR A 133 -13.49 -12.62 -17.28
CA THR A 133 -13.53 -13.40 -16.03
C THR A 133 -14.12 -12.58 -14.89
N SER A 134 -13.68 -11.32 -14.76
CA SER A 134 -14.15 -10.40 -13.72
C SER A 134 -15.64 -10.08 -13.87
N GLN A 135 -16.11 -9.76 -15.09
CA GLN A 135 -17.53 -9.50 -15.35
C GLN A 135 -18.39 -10.74 -15.08
N ALA A 136 -17.93 -11.93 -15.52
CA ALA A 136 -18.67 -13.17 -15.24
C ALA A 136 -18.80 -13.45 -13.73
N ARG A 137 -17.78 -13.08 -12.94
CA ARG A 137 -17.81 -13.17 -11.47
C ARG A 137 -18.79 -12.17 -10.86
N PHE A 138 -18.77 -10.91 -11.29
CA PHE A 138 -19.70 -9.87 -10.83
C PHE A 138 -21.15 -10.25 -11.17
N ASP A 139 -21.41 -10.72 -12.38
CA ASP A 139 -22.74 -11.18 -12.82
C ASP A 139 -23.22 -12.38 -11.99
N SER A 140 -22.32 -13.32 -11.70
CA SER A 140 -22.63 -14.50 -10.89
C SER A 140 -22.99 -14.13 -9.45
N LEU A 141 -22.20 -13.27 -8.80
CA LEU A 141 -22.47 -12.79 -7.45
C LEU A 141 -23.82 -12.05 -7.41
N PHE A 142 -24.02 -11.08 -8.32
CA PHE A 142 -25.24 -10.29 -8.41
C PHE A 142 -26.49 -11.16 -8.57
N THR A 143 -26.42 -12.20 -9.42
CA THR A 143 -27.49 -13.15 -9.63
C THR A 143 -27.73 -14.05 -8.40
N THR A 144 -26.65 -14.47 -7.74
CA THR A 144 -26.70 -15.30 -6.52
C THR A 144 -27.38 -14.56 -5.38
N LEU A 145 -27.14 -13.25 -5.26
CA LEU A 145 -27.80 -12.36 -4.31
C LEU A 145 -29.28 -12.09 -4.68
N GLY A 146 -29.74 -12.55 -5.85
CA GLY A 146 -31.15 -12.47 -6.29
C GLY A 146 -31.52 -11.17 -6.99
N TYR A 147 -30.54 -10.38 -7.44
CA TYR A 147 -30.75 -9.08 -8.09
C TYR A 147 -30.83 -9.20 -9.62
N ASP A 148 -31.51 -8.22 -10.24
CA ASP A 148 -31.73 -8.16 -11.70
C ASP A 148 -30.87 -7.05 -12.34
N PRO A 149 -29.80 -7.40 -13.11
CA PRO A 149 -28.93 -6.42 -13.74
C PRO A 149 -29.63 -5.55 -14.80
N SER A 150 -30.83 -5.93 -15.25
CA SER A 150 -31.62 -5.13 -16.21
C SER A 150 -32.31 -3.91 -15.58
N LEU A 151 -32.35 -3.82 -14.25
CA LEU A 151 -32.87 -2.65 -13.52
C LEU A 151 -31.80 -1.55 -13.51
N THR A 152 -31.91 -0.61 -14.45
CA THR A 152 -30.91 0.47 -14.65
C THR A 152 -31.43 1.87 -14.31
N SER A 153 -32.66 1.98 -13.76
CA SER A 153 -33.21 3.27 -13.34
C SER A 153 -32.37 3.89 -12.23
N THR A 154 -32.13 5.20 -12.31
CA THR A 154 -31.50 6.02 -11.27
C THR A 154 -32.51 6.87 -10.50
N ASN A 155 -33.83 6.67 -10.72
CA ASN A 155 -34.87 7.41 -10.04
C ASN A 155 -35.16 6.81 -8.65
N TYR A 156 -34.35 7.20 -7.66
CA TYR A 156 -34.44 6.73 -6.27
C TYR A 156 -35.57 7.41 -5.45
N VAL A 157 -36.11 8.55 -5.92
CA VAL A 157 -37.11 9.35 -5.17
C VAL A 157 -38.35 8.55 -4.75
N ASN A 158 -38.67 7.49 -5.51
CA ASN A 158 -39.77 6.58 -5.20
C ASN A 158 -39.39 5.43 -4.24
N GLY A 159 -38.21 5.49 -3.62
CA GLY A 159 -37.74 4.53 -2.61
C GLY A 159 -37.30 3.18 -3.15
N SER A 160 -36.89 3.07 -4.43
CA SER A 160 -36.29 1.85 -4.97
C SER A 160 -34.79 1.78 -4.56
N PRO A 161 -34.38 0.78 -3.75
CA PRO A 161 -32.97 0.64 -3.36
C PRO A 161 -32.06 0.38 -4.57
N ALA A 162 -32.51 -0.45 -5.54
CA ALA A 162 -31.80 -0.65 -6.80
C ALA A 162 -31.56 0.66 -7.56
N ALA A 163 -32.57 1.55 -7.59
CA ALA A 163 -32.41 2.84 -8.26
C ALA A 163 -31.45 3.78 -7.51
N LEU A 164 -31.43 3.72 -6.18
CA LEU A 164 -30.47 4.44 -5.36
C LEU A 164 -29.04 3.96 -5.64
N GLY A 165 -28.78 2.65 -5.59
CA GLY A 165 -27.47 2.08 -5.88
C GLY A 165 -27.00 2.42 -7.31
N ASN A 166 -27.88 2.34 -8.32
CA ASN A 166 -27.55 2.79 -9.67
C ASN A 166 -27.21 4.30 -9.72
N TYR A 167 -27.94 5.15 -8.98
CA TYR A 167 -27.68 6.58 -8.91
C TYR A 167 -26.31 6.87 -8.27
N ILE A 168 -26.03 6.24 -7.13
CA ILE A 168 -24.74 6.35 -6.45
C ILE A 168 -23.59 6.00 -7.40
N ALA A 169 -23.70 4.85 -8.08
CA ALA A 169 -22.68 4.45 -9.06
C ALA A 169 -22.51 5.46 -10.18
N GLU A 170 -23.60 6.06 -10.69
CA GLU A 170 -23.51 7.13 -11.70
C GLU A 170 -22.73 8.33 -11.15
N GLN A 171 -22.99 8.74 -9.89
CA GLN A 171 -22.29 9.87 -9.26
C GLN A 171 -20.81 9.54 -9.02
N VAL A 172 -20.49 8.37 -8.46
CA VAL A 172 -19.08 7.94 -8.22
C VAL A 172 -18.28 7.86 -9.52
N ILE A 173 -18.88 7.32 -10.59
CA ILE A 173 -18.23 7.25 -11.90
C ILE A 173 -18.02 8.67 -12.47
N ALA A 174 -19.02 9.54 -12.38
CA ALA A 174 -18.92 10.92 -12.88
C ALA A 174 -17.90 11.75 -12.09
N TYR A 175 -17.83 11.58 -10.77
CA TYR A 175 -16.79 12.14 -9.92
C TYR A 175 -15.40 11.67 -10.38
N GLY A 176 -15.21 10.36 -10.49
CA GLY A 176 -13.93 9.79 -10.88
C GLY A 176 -13.44 10.19 -12.29
N LEU A 177 -14.32 10.55 -13.21
CA LEU A 177 -13.90 11.07 -14.51
C LEU A 177 -13.26 12.47 -14.46
N GLN A 178 -13.30 13.15 -13.29
CA GLN A 178 -12.73 14.50 -13.10
C GLN A 178 -11.95 14.69 -11.81
N ASP A 179 -11.68 13.63 -11.05
CA ASP A 179 -10.92 13.65 -9.79
C ASP A 179 -9.41 13.84 -9.95
N GLY A 180 -8.93 14.12 -11.15
CA GLY A 180 -7.50 14.34 -11.43
C GLY A 180 -6.74 13.09 -11.90
N ALA A 181 -7.31 11.90 -11.81
CA ALA A 181 -6.64 10.63 -12.18
C ALA A 181 -6.46 10.43 -13.70
N ASN A 182 -7.06 11.27 -14.54
CA ASN A 182 -7.05 11.16 -16.00
C ASN A 182 -7.68 9.86 -16.54
N GLU A 183 -8.68 9.32 -15.82
CA GLU A 183 -9.37 8.07 -16.20
C GLU A 183 -10.00 8.13 -17.60
N ALA A 184 -10.56 9.28 -18.01
CA ALA A 184 -11.17 9.47 -19.32
C ALA A 184 -10.20 9.21 -20.49
N PHE A 185 -8.89 9.22 -20.25
CA PHE A 185 -7.82 8.95 -21.20
C PHE A 185 -6.97 7.73 -20.79
N ASP A 186 -7.58 6.78 -20.08
CA ASP A 186 -6.95 5.53 -19.62
C ASP A 186 -5.66 5.76 -18.81
N TYR A 187 -5.67 6.78 -17.95
CA TYR A 187 -4.57 7.13 -17.03
C TYR A 187 -3.23 7.44 -17.74
N THR A 188 -3.25 7.84 -19.01
CA THR A 188 -2.03 8.19 -19.76
C THR A 188 -1.35 9.42 -19.17
N ASN A 189 -0.01 9.40 -19.15
CA ASN A 189 0.79 10.54 -18.71
C ASN A 189 0.55 11.75 -19.62
N THR A 190 0.53 12.95 -19.04
CA THR A 190 0.21 14.19 -19.74
C THR A 190 1.47 14.96 -20.15
N TYR A 191 2.46 15.05 -19.25
CA TYR A 191 3.68 15.85 -19.44
C TYR A 191 4.96 15.17 -18.92
N TYR A 192 4.87 14.06 -18.22
CA TYR A 192 6.05 13.36 -17.73
C TYR A 192 6.82 12.71 -18.88
N GLU A 193 8.14 12.95 -18.91
CA GLU A 193 9.11 12.29 -19.79
C GLU A 193 10.33 11.85 -18.99
N PRO A 194 10.84 10.60 -19.14
CA PRO A 194 12.04 10.16 -18.43
C PRO A 194 13.28 10.91 -18.89
N MET A 195 14.14 11.29 -17.93
CA MET A 195 15.39 11.97 -18.25
C MET A 195 16.48 11.02 -18.78
N ASN A 196 16.49 9.79 -18.28
CA ASN A 196 17.47 8.78 -18.67
C ASN A 196 16.97 7.92 -19.84
N ASP A 197 17.86 7.57 -20.74
CA ASP A 197 17.63 6.52 -21.73
C ASP A 197 17.48 5.17 -21.03
N GLN A 198 16.82 4.22 -21.71
CA GLN A 198 16.54 2.89 -21.16
C GLN A 198 17.83 2.13 -20.79
N LEU A 199 17.80 1.45 -19.64
CA LEU A 199 18.79 0.43 -19.29
C LEU A 199 18.39 -0.90 -19.92
N VAL A 200 19.25 -1.47 -20.77
CA VAL A 200 19.10 -2.86 -21.23
C VAL A 200 19.64 -3.76 -20.13
N VAL A 201 18.74 -4.44 -19.42
CA VAL A 201 19.11 -5.16 -18.20
C VAL A 201 19.96 -6.42 -18.45
N ASP A 202 19.85 -7.01 -19.65
CA ASP A 202 20.65 -8.15 -20.06
C ASP A 202 22.11 -7.79 -20.41
N ASP A 203 22.40 -6.49 -20.62
CA ASP A 203 23.74 -6.01 -20.86
C ASP A 203 24.45 -5.64 -19.55
N PRO A 204 25.79 -5.82 -19.43
CA PRO A 204 26.53 -5.41 -18.23
C PRO A 204 26.63 -3.89 -18.08
N GLY A 205 26.64 -3.43 -16.82
CA GLY A 205 26.80 -2.02 -16.46
C GLY A 205 25.56 -1.16 -16.72
N ASN A 206 25.76 0.14 -16.74
CA ASN A 206 24.74 1.14 -17.04
C ASN A 206 25.29 2.29 -17.91
N PRO A 207 25.59 2.03 -19.18
CA PRO A 207 26.21 3.03 -20.06
C PRO A 207 25.23 4.11 -20.55
N THR A 208 23.90 3.94 -20.34
CA THR A 208 22.87 4.83 -20.86
C THR A 208 22.38 5.86 -19.84
N VAL A 209 22.80 5.75 -18.58
CA VAL A 209 22.41 6.72 -17.55
C VAL A 209 23.10 8.07 -17.75
N SER A 210 22.32 9.13 -17.83
CA SER A 210 22.79 10.52 -17.92
C SER A 210 22.77 11.23 -16.57
N ASP A 211 21.78 10.93 -15.72
CA ASP A 211 21.69 11.38 -14.33
C ASP A 211 21.43 10.20 -13.40
N PRO A 212 22.42 9.79 -12.56
CA PRO A 212 22.31 8.65 -11.67
C PRO A 212 21.33 8.87 -10.50
N ASN A 213 20.82 10.07 -10.32
CA ASN A 213 19.85 10.40 -9.28
C ASN A 213 18.40 10.26 -9.77
N ARG A 214 18.21 10.13 -11.09
CA ARG A 214 16.88 10.09 -11.73
C ARG A 214 16.49 8.69 -12.15
N TRP A 215 15.19 8.43 -12.17
CA TRP A 215 14.64 7.17 -12.60
C TRP A 215 15.00 6.86 -14.06
N GLN A 216 15.17 5.59 -14.32
CA GLN A 216 15.56 5.08 -15.63
C GLN A 216 14.62 3.94 -16.04
N PRO A 217 13.98 4.02 -17.22
CA PRO A 217 13.20 2.93 -17.77
C PRO A 217 14.06 1.68 -17.98
N LEU A 218 13.51 0.51 -17.80
CA LEU A 218 14.20 -0.76 -18.04
C LEU A 218 13.70 -1.38 -19.35
N ALA A 219 14.62 -1.73 -20.24
CA ALA A 219 14.34 -2.53 -21.43
C ALA A 219 14.54 -4.00 -21.07
N ILE A 220 13.43 -4.74 -20.97
CA ILE A 220 13.38 -6.16 -20.63
C ILE A 220 12.79 -6.91 -21.80
N ASN A 221 13.48 -7.97 -22.26
CA ASN A 221 12.93 -8.86 -23.28
C ASN A 221 11.79 -9.68 -22.67
N GLY A 222 10.55 -9.48 -23.17
CA GLY A 222 9.39 -10.17 -22.64
C GLY A 222 8.97 -9.67 -21.26
N PHE A 223 8.85 -8.33 -21.11
CA PHE A 223 8.30 -7.75 -19.89
C PHE A 223 6.90 -8.31 -19.62
N VAL A 224 6.74 -9.00 -18.49
CA VAL A 224 5.46 -9.51 -18.02
C VAL A 224 5.12 -8.80 -16.73
N ASP A 225 3.99 -8.11 -16.71
CA ASP A 225 3.56 -7.43 -15.48
C ASP A 225 3.04 -8.42 -14.41
N GLN A 226 2.67 -7.88 -13.28
CA GLN A 226 2.17 -8.65 -12.14
C GLN A 226 0.88 -9.42 -12.43
N SER A 227 0.09 -8.99 -13.41
CA SER A 227 -1.12 -9.69 -13.84
C SER A 227 -0.87 -10.79 -14.89
N GLY A 228 0.41 -11.06 -15.23
CA GLY A 228 0.78 -12.02 -16.27
C GLY A 228 0.63 -11.48 -17.70
N GLN A 229 0.41 -10.16 -17.89
CA GLN A 229 0.29 -9.58 -19.22
C GLN A 229 1.65 -9.25 -19.80
N VAL A 230 1.88 -9.67 -21.05
CA VAL A 230 3.09 -9.29 -21.81
C VAL A 230 2.93 -7.85 -22.26
N LEU A 231 3.79 -6.96 -21.78
CA LEU A 231 3.84 -5.56 -22.13
C LEU A 231 4.96 -5.27 -23.14
N GLU A 232 5.00 -4.03 -23.64
CA GLU A 232 6.13 -3.56 -24.44
C GLU A 232 7.43 -3.62 -23.64
N SER A 233 8.56 -3.74 -24.30
CA SER A 233 9.88 -3.99 -23.69
C SER A 233 10.37 -2.91 -22.72
N ALA A 234 9.73 -1.73 -22.66
CA ALA A 234 10.04 -0.68 -21.70
C ALA A 234 8.75 0.06 -21.35
N PRO A 235 8.00 -0.40 -20.31
CA PRO A 235 6.77 0.24 -19.92
C PRO A 235 7.02 1.68 -19.46
N PRO A 236 6.10 2.61 -19.79
CA PRO A 236 6.20 3.98 -19.30
C PRO A 236 6.07 4.05 -17.79
N PHE A 237 6.54 5.17 -17.19
CA PHE A 237 6.30 5.43 -15.77
C PHE A 237 4.79 5.42 -15.49
N GLN A 238 4.38 4.60 -14.51
CA GLN A 238 2.98 4.49 -14.11
C GLN A 238 2.60 5.64 -13.16
N SER A 239 1.63 6.45 -13.58
CA SER A 239 0.98 7.48 -12.75
C SER A 239 1.94 8.53 -12.14
N PRO A 240 2.89 9.12 -12.89
CA PRO A 240 3.82 10.10 -12.34
C PRO A 240 3.13 11.39 -11.89
N GLU A 241 1.95 11.68 -12.39
CA GLU A 241 1.17 12.91 -12.18
C GLU A 241 0.05 12.72 -11.15
N TRP A 242 0.13 11.66 -10.31
CA TRP A 242 -0.92 11.25 -9.37
C TRP A 242 -1.15 12.25 -8.23
N GLY A 243 -0.26 13.20 -8.03
CA GLY A 243 -0.43 14.30 -7.08
C GLY A 243 -1.63 15.23 -7.37
N TRP A 244 -2.17 15.19 -8.60
CA TRP A 244 -3.38 15.92 -8.99
C TRP A 244 -4.69 15.23 -8.61
N VAL A 245 -4.63 13.99 -8.10
CA VAL A 245 -5.82 13.25 -7.72
C VAL A 245 -6.39 13.81 -6.41
N GLU A 246 -7.71 13.93 -6.36
CA GLU A 246 -8.43 14.44 -5.18
C GLU A 246 -8.32 13.46 -4.02
N PRO A 247 -7.80 13.83 -2.86
CA PRO A 247 -7.66 12.95 -1.70
C PRO A 247 -8.97 12.76 -0.94
N PHE A 248 -8.98 11.76 -0.05
CA PHE A 248 -10.07 11.54 0.89
C PHE A 248 -9.95 12.39 2.16
N ALA A 249 -8.77 12.42 2.78
CA ALA A 249 -8.55 13.01 4.09
C ALA A 249 -7.33 13.93 4.19
N LEU A 250 -6.44 13.93 3.17
CA LEU A 250 -5.29 14.83 3.18
C LEU A 250 -5.73 16.28 3.05
N ASP A 251 -5.16 17.17 3.86
CA ASP A 251 -5.48 18.58 3.89
C ASP A 251 -4.66 19.35 2.82
N GLU A 252 -5.27 20.34 2.16
CA GLU A 252 -4.59 21.16 1.15
C GLU A 252 -3.32 21.85 1.70
N ASP A 253 -3.27 22.17 2.98
CA ASP A 253 -2.10 22.76 3.62
C ASP A 253 -0.88 21.82 3.64
N GLN A 254 -1.07 20.48 3.44
CA GLN A 254 -0.03 19.46 3.38
C GLN A 254 0.51 19.26 1.96
N MET A 255 -0.03 19.98 0.98
CA MET A 255 0.42 19.95 -0.41
C MET A 255 1.37 21.12 -0.70
N ALA A 256 2.58 20.78 -1.18
CA ALA A 256 3.48 21.74 -1.79
C ALA A 256 3.35 21.69 -3.33
N LEU A 257 3.35 22.85 -3.96
CA LEU A 257 3.35 22.92 -5.42
C LEU A 257 4.73 23.33 -5.91
N TYR A 258 5.42 22.40 -6.57
CA TYR A 258 6.75 22.63 -7.11
C TYR A 258 6.73 22.81 -8.63
N GLU A 259 7.78 23.44 -9.16
CA GLU A 259 8.02 23.54 -10.60
C GLU A 259 9.24 22.69 -10.98
N ARG A 260 9.07 21.79 -11.97
CA ARG A 260 10.16 21.03 -12.58
C ARG A 260 9.92 20.88 -14.08
N ASP A 261 10.94 21.20 -14.85
CA ASP A 261 10.93 21.10 -16.32
C ASP A 261 9.83 21.95 -17.02
N GLY A 262 9.36 23.01 -16.33
CA GLY A 262 8.32 23.93 -16.81
C GLY A 262 6.90 23.50 -16.49
N GLU A 263 6.72 22.40 -15.77
CA GLU A 263 5.44 21.84 -15.33
C GLU A 263 5.31 21.93 -13.79
N LEU A 264 4.06 21.96 -13.32
CA LEU A 264 3.74 22.01 -11.89
C LEU A 264 3.52 20.59 -11.34
N TRP A 265 4.10 20.35 -10.16
CA TRP A 265 4.04 19.08 -9.46
C TRP A 265 3.46 19.25 -8.06
N PRO A 266 2.17 18.94 -7.85
CA PRO A 266 1.62 18.83 -6.50
C PRO A 266 2.31 17.68 -5.77
N THR A 267 2.82 17.95 -4.58
CA THR A 267 3.56 16.97 -3.77
C THR A 267 3.00 17.00 -2.37
N TRP A 268 2.32 15.93 -1.99
CA TRP A 268 1.66 15.78 -0.70
C TRP A 268 2.59 15.19 0.35
N LEU A 269 2.49 15.66 1.58
CA LEU A 269 3.28 15.19 2.72
C LEU A 269 4.78 15.10 2.41
N ASP A 270 5.33 16.07 1.68
CA ASP A 270 6.70 16.04 1.18
C ASP A 270 7.73 15.78 2.30
N PRO A 271 8.43 14.63 2.30
CA PRO A 271 9.42 14.31 3.32
C PRO A 271 10.76 15.02 3.11
N GLY A 272 10.86 15.89 2.10
CA GLY A 272 12.07 16.49 1.63
C GLY A 272 12.85 15.64 0.61
N ALA A 273 13.87 16.24 0.02
CA ALA A 273 14.64 15.59 -1.03
C ALA A 273 15.40 14.35 -0.54
N PRO A 274 15.46 13.26 -1.34
CA PRO A 274 16.32 12.13 -1.05
C PRO A 274 17.80 12.50 -1.10
N VAL A 275 18.67 11.60 -0.64
CA VAL A 275 20.11 11.77 -0.76
C VAL A 275 20.56 11.53 -2.20
N TYR A 276 21.46 12.37 -2.73
CA TYR A 276 21.93 12.32 -4.10
C TYR A 276 23.44 12.07 -4.18
N ILE A 277 23.92 11.49 -5.30
CA ILE A 277 25.33 11.33 -5.61
C ILE A 277 25.82 12.49 -6.48
N GLY A 278 27.02 13.01 -6.19
CA GLY A 278 27.68 14.04 -6.98
C GLY A 278 27.07 15.44 -6.85
N GLY A 279 27.46 16.37 -7.75
CA GLY A 279 26.94 17.73 -7.80
C GLY A 279 27.34 18.59 -6.59
N ASP A 280 26.44 19.51 -6.19
CA ASP A 280 26.63 20.43 -5.06
C ASP A 280 26.25 19.82 -3.70
N GLN A 281 26.16 18.49 -3.63
CA GLN A 281 25.75 17.76 -2.43
C GLN A 281 26.80 17.87 -1.32
N THR A 282 26.37 17.72 -0.07
CA THR A 282 27.33 17.61 1.05
C THR A 282 28.04 16.25 0.97
N ALA A 283 29.25 16.18 1.54
CA ALA A 283 29.98 14.90 1.60
C ALA A 283 29.22 13.83 2.37
N ALA A 284 28.31 14.22 3.29
CA ALA A 284 27.47 13.30 4.04
C ALA A 284 26.40 12.67 3.15
N THR A 285 25.61 13.48 2.41
CA THR A 285 24.56 12.98 1.52
C THR A 285 25.10 12.11 0.39
N ASP A 286 26.22 12.50 -0.22
CA ASP A 286 26.91 11.70 -1.22
C ASP A 286 27.38 10.35 -0.66
N SER A 287 27.94 10.33 0.54
CA SER A 287 28.32 9.08 1.23
C SER A 287 27.10 8.19 1.54
N MET A 288 26.01 8.79 2.00
CA MET A 288 24.79 8.05 2.34
C MET A 288 24.16 7.39 1.12
N TYR A 289 24.07 8.09 -0.02
CA TYR A 289 23.62 7.49 -1.27
C TYR A 289 24.36 6.16 -1.54
N LYS A 290 25.70 6.23 -1.51
CA LYS A 290 26.56 5.09 -1.83
C LYS A 290 26.40 3.94 -0.83
N HIS A 291 26.33 4.26 0.47
CA HIS A 291 26.17 3.24 1.50
C HIS A 291 24.78 2.61 1.50
N HIS A 292 23.72 3.39 1.26
CA HIS A 292 22.37 2.87 1.22
C HIS A 292 22.14 1.90 0.05
N PHE A 293 22.67 2.23 -1.14
CA PHE A 293 22.60 1.31 -2.27
C PHE A 293 23.55 0.10 -2.13
N ALA A 294 24.73 0.29 -1.53
CA ALA A 294 25.63 -0.82 -1.21
C ALA A 294 24.99 -1.80 -0.22
N MET A 295 24.26 -1.30 0.78
CA MET A 295 23.55 -2.13 1.74
C MET A 295 22.52 -3.06 1.06
N VAL A 296 21.84 -2.60 0.02
CA VAL A 296 20.88 -3.41 -0.75
C VAL A 296 21.58 -4.64 -1.34
N SER A 297 22.75 -4.48 -1.94
CA SER A 297 23.53 -5.61 -2.48
C SER A 297 24.05 -6.55 -1.38
N ILE A 298 24.41 -6.00 -0.22
CA ILE A 298 24.86 -6.78 0.95
C ILE A 298 23.72 -7.62 1.50
N TRP A 299 22.50 -7.08 1.61
CA TRP A 299 21.36 -7.85 2.12
C TRP A 299 21.01 -9.02 1.21
N GLN A 300 21.26 -8.92 -0.09
CA GLN A 300 21.07 -10.04 -1.00
C GLN A 300 22.10 -11.18 -0.82
N SER A 301 23.18 -10.97 -0.06
CA SER A 301 24.08 -12.05 0.36
C SER A 301 23.41 -13.05 1.32
N HIS A 302 22.23 -12.72 1.84
CA HIS A 302 21.47 -13.60 2.74
C HIS A 302 20.52 -14.57 2.00
N HIS A 303 20.38 -14.50 0.67
CA HIS A 303 19.45 -15.34 -0.10
C HIS A 303 19.90 -16.80 -0.29
N ASP A 304 20.93 -17.27 0.40
CA ASP A 304 21.36 -18.67 0.38
C ASP A 304 20.78 -19.43 1.58
N PRO A 305 19.81 -20.35 1.37
CA PRO A 305 19.24 -21.13 2.46
C PRO A 305 20.17 -22.21 3.02
N PHE A 306 21.30 -22.48 2.35
CA PHE A 306 22.22 -23.56 2.70
C PHE A 306 23.51 -23.09 3.38
N ASN A 307 23.69 -21.78 3.58
CA ASN A 307 24.87 -21.22 4.26
C ASN A 307 24.91 -21.50 5.78
N GLY A 308 23.82 -22.06 6.34
CA GLY A 308 23.73 -22.43 7.76
C GLY A 308 23.37 -21.27 8.69
N VAL A 309 23.09 -20.07 8.17
CA VAL A 309 22.61 -18.94 8.97
C VAL A 309 21.12 -19.13 9.25
N MET A 310 20.75 -19.08 10.54
CA MET A 310 19.38 -19.27 11.00
C MET A 310 18.83 -17.99 11.62
N ILE A 311 17.52 -17.76 11.46
CA ILE A 311 16.77 -16.70 12.11
C ILE A 311 15.60 -17.30 12.89
N ASP A 312 15.25 -16.69 14.02
CA ASP A 312 13.97 -16.93 14.66
C ASP A 312 12.92 -16.01 14.03
N ALA A 313 12.07 -16.56 13.17
CA ALA A 313 11.07 -15.84 12.39
C ALA A 313 9.75 -15.62 13.16
N SER A 314 9.73 -15.89 14.46
CA SER A 314 8.55 -15.70 15.31
C SER A 314 8.47 -14.28 15.90
N PRO A 315 7.28 -13.86 16.36
CA PRO A 315 7.14 -12.59 17.09
C PRO A 315 7.97 -12.49 18.38
N ALA A 316 8.55 -13.60 18.89
CA ALA A 316 9.49 -13.55 20.01
C ALA A 316 10.79 -12.80 19.69
N ASN A 317 11.13 -12.69 18.41
CA ASN A 317 12.40 -12.10 17.96
C ASN A 317 12.23 -11.00 16.88
N ILE A 318 11.12 -11.04 16.11
CA ILE A 318 10.85 -10.11 15.01
C ILE A 318 9.71 -9.18 15.40
N GLY A 319 9.74 -7.96 14.89
CA GLY A 319 8.74 -6.93 15.18
C GLY A 319 9.07 -6.12 16.42
N ASN A 320 8.09 -5.36 16.91
CA ASN A 320 8.25 -4.42 18.02
C ASN A 320 9.41 -3.44 17.75
N ALA A 321 9.45 -2.90 16.53
CA ALA A 321 10.45 -1.91 16.15
C ALA A 321 10.28 -0.63 16.96
N PRO A 322 11.37 0.08 17.30
CA PRO A 322 11.28 1.38 17.97
C PRO A 322 10.60 2.43 17.08
N GLU A 323 10.36 3.61 17.65
CA GLU A 323 9.88 4.75 16.87
C GLU A 323 10.77 5.01 15.65
N LEU A 324 10.15 5.35 14.52
CA LEU A 324 10.85 5.60 13.27
C LEU A 324 11.73 6.85 13.39
N PRO A 325 12.99 6.81 12.94
CA PRO A 325 13.81 8.00 12.92
C PRO A 325 13.27 9.03 11.93
N THR A 326 13.27 10.30 12.32
CA THR A 326 12.83 11.43 11.49
C THR A 326 13.97 12.16 10.78
N ASP A 327 15.21 11.93 11.20
CA ASP A 327 16.40 12.48 10.54
C ASP A 327 17.08 11.38 9.71
N TYR A 328 17.34 11.66 8.44
CA TYR A 328 18.01 10.72 7.55
C TYR A 328 19.41 10.30 8.01
N LEU A 329 20.04 11.08 8.88
CA LEU A 329 21.33 10.75 9.49
C LEU A 329 21.26 9.56 10.45
N ASP A 330 20.07 9.30 11.00
CA ASP A 330 19.81 8.24 11.98
C ASP A 330 19.31 6.94 11.32
N TYR A 331 19.02 6.94 10.01
CA TYR A 331 18.50 5.76 9.29
C TYR A 331 19.46 4.57 9.37
N GLY A 332 20.77 4.81 9.35
CA GLY A 332 21.79 3.77 9.45
C GLY A 332 21.78 3.02 10.79
N ASP A 333 21.30 3.65 11.87
CA ASP A 333 21.22 3.03 13.20
C ASP A 333 19.91 2.21 13.37
N PHE A 334 18.90 2.44 12.51
CA PHE A 334 17.63 1.70 12.52
C PHE A 334 17.75 0.33 11.83
N TYR A 335 18.68 0.14 10.90
CA TYR A 335 18.85 -1.09 10.15
C TYR A 335 20.17 -1.77 10.45
N SER A 336 20.16 -3.10 10.47
CA SER A 336 21.37 -3.91 10.57
C SER A 336 22.08 -4.00 9.23
N TYR A 337 23.09 -3.17 9.02
CA TYR A 337 23.76 -3.00 7.73
C TYR A 337 24.28 -4.31 7.10
N PHE A 338 24.85 -5.20 7.91
CA PHE A 338 25.44 -6.47 7.45
C PHE A 338 24.54 -7.69 7.67
N GLU A 339 23.76 -7.70 8.73
CA GLU A 339 22.96 -8.86 9.13
C GLU A 339 21.56 -8.88 8.48
N GLY A 340 21.12 -7.74 7.98
CA GLY A 340 19.75 -7.56 7.50
C GLY A 340 18.75 -7.36 8.65
N GLY A 341 17.60 -6.77 8.32
CA GLY A 341 16.54 -6.48 9.29
C GLY A 341 16.66 -5.10 9.94
N ASP A 342 15.71 -4.78 10.78
CA ASP A 342 15.60 -3.51 11.50
C ASP A 342 15.94 -3.67 13.00
N ALA A 343 15.73 -2.59 13.77
CA ALA A 343 16.00 -2.52 15.20
C ALA A 343 14.91 -3.15 16.07
N GLY A 344 14.00 -3.93 15.50
CA GLY A 344 12.97 -4.67 16.22
C GLY A 344 13.55 -5.62 17.24
N THR A 345 12.87 -5.77 18.37
CA THR A 345 13.33 -6.59 19.53
C THR A 345 12.38 -7.74 19.84
N GLY A 346 11.29 -7.90 19.07
CA GLY A 346 10.24 -8.88 19.31
C GLY A 346 9.36 -8.55 20.52
N HIS A 347 8.46 -9.47 20.83
CA HIS A 347 7.47 -9.37 21.90
C HIS A 347 7.65 -10.54 22.88
N ASP A 348 7.77 -10.26 24.17
CA ASP A 348 7.96 -11.27 25.21
C ASP A 348 6.77 -12.22 25.37
N VAL A 349 5.55 -11.67 25.25
CA VAL A 349 4.30 -12.38 25.60
C VAL A 349 3.18 -11.94 24.67
N ASN A 350 2.41 -12.91 24.18
CA ASN A 350 1.14 -12.66 23.51
C ASN A 350 0.12 -12.13 24.55
N PRO A 351 -0.41 -10.92 24.42
CA PRO A 351 -1.26 -10.29 25.44
C PRO A 351 -2.64 -10.96 25.58
N HIS A 352 -3.13 -11.62 24.53
CA HIS A 352 -4.43 -12.30 24.55
C HIS A 352 -4.37 -13.65 25.26
N THR A 353 -3.26 -14.38 25.13
CA THR A 353 -3.09 -15.71 25.75
C THR A 353 -2.32 -15.66 27.08
N GLY A 354 -1.54 -14.59 27.30
CA GLY A 354 -0.63 -14.47 28.43
C GLY A 354 0.58 -15.43 28.38
N LEU A 355 0.83 -16.07 27.23
CA LEU A 355 1.93 -17.02 27.04
C LEU A 355 3.03 -16.39 26.16
N PRO A 356 4.30 -16.77 26.36
CA PRO A 356 5.38 -16.37 25.44
C PRO A 356 5.13 -16.90 24.03
N TYR A 357 5.50 -16.10 23.02
CA TYR A 357 5.56 -16.57 21.64
C TYR A 357 6.57 -17.71 21.52
N GLN A 358 6.27 -18.67 20.66
CA GLN A 358 7.15 -19.84 20.46
C GLN A 358 8.17 -19.55 19.36
N PRO A 359 9.47 -19.77 19.58
CA PRO A 359 10.48 -19.58 18.57
C PRO A 359 10.24 -20.43 17.33
N GLN A 360 10.49 -19.85 16.15
CA GLN A 360 10.47 -20.53 14.86
C GLN A 360 11.82 -20.35 14.15
N LEU A 361 12.73 -21.31 14.32
CA LEU A 361 14.07 -21.26 13.72
C LEU A 361 14.04 -21.80 12.29
N VAL A 362 14.33 -20.91 11.33
CA VAL A 362 14.35 -21.22 9.89
C VAL A 362 15.64 -20.68 9.24
N PRO A 363 16.05 -21.20 8.06
CA PRO A 363 17.16 -20.59 7.32
C PRO A 363 16.87 -19.12 6.99
N LEU A 364 17.83 -18.21 7.25
CA LEU A 364 17.68 -16.81 6.92
C LEU A 364 17.45 -16.60 5.42
N GLY A 365 18.10 -17.41 4.58
CA GLY A 365 17.93 -17.33 3.12
C GLY A 365 16.51 -17.69 2.66
N ASP A 366 15.85 -18.66 3.30
CA ASP A 366 14.44 -18.93 3.04
C ASP A 366 13.55 -17.78 3.47
N TYR A 367 13.76 -17.29 4.70
CA TYR A 367 12.97 -16.17 5.24
C TYR A 367 13.09 -14.92 4.35
N ALA A 368 14.30 -14.52 3.97
CA ALA A 368 14.54 -13.35 3.13
C ALA A 368 13.87 -13.47 1.74
N ARG A 369 13.97 -14.67 1.10
CA ARG A 369 13.32 -14.92 -0.19
C ARG A 369 11.80 -14.94 -0.07
N ILE A 370 11.24 -15.56 0.97
CA ILE A 370 9.80 -15.54 1.25
C ILE A 370 9.31 -14.11 1.42
N LEU A 371 9.97 -13.28 2.22
CA LEU A 371 9.58 -11.89 2.39
C LEU A 371 9.52 -11.15 1.06
N ALA A 372 10.58 -11.31 0.23
CA ALA A 372 10.69 -10.64 -1.05
C ALA A 372 9.56 -11.05 -2.01
N GLU A 373 9.05 -12.30 -1.93
CA GLU A 373 7.98 -12.80 -2.79
C GLU A 373 6.58 -12.62 -2.20
N PHE A 374 6.39 -12.82 -0.89
CA PHE A 374 5.08 -12.65 -0.24
C PHE A 374 4.54 -11.23 -0.35
N TRP A 375 5.40 -10.24 -0.09
CA TRP A 375 5.04 -8.83 -0.19
C TRP A 375 5.29 -8.23 -1.58
N ALA A 376 5.76 -9.03 -2.55
CA ALA A 376 5.88 -8.55 -3.92
C ALA A 376 4.52 -8.53 -4.59
N ASP A 377 4.38 -7.63 -5.55
CA ASP A 377 3.27 -7.66 -6.46
C ASP A 377 3.54 -8.74 -7.53
N GLY A 378 3.42 -10.01 -7.17
CA GLY A 378 3.58 -11.15 -8.08
C GLY A 378 2.34 -11.40 -8.93
N PRO A 379 2.36 -12.39 -9.86
CA PRO A 379 1.15 -12.88 -10.50
C PRO A 379 0.11 -13.31 -9.48
N ASP A 380 -1.14 -13.08 -9.82
CA ASP A 380 -2.29 -13.32 -8.95
C ASP A 380 -2.31 -12.48 -7.67
N SER A 381 -1.48 -11.41 -7.59
CA SER A 381 -1.49 -10.46 -6.48
C SER A 381 -2.59 -9.42 -6.63
N GLU A 382 -3.17 -9.04 -5.53
CA GLU A 382 -4.13 -7.93 -5.43
C GLU A 382 -3.47 -6.55 -5.32
N THR A 383 -2.18 -6.46 -5.59
CA THR A 383 -1.32 -5.28 -5.41
C THR A 383 -1.29 -4.75 -3.96
N PRO A 384 -0.33 -3.91 -3.54
CA PRO A 384 -0.16 -3.55 -2.12
C PRO A 384 -1.42 -3.03 -1.43
N PRO A 385 -2.24 -2.14 -2.03
CA PRO A 385 -3.45 -1.69 -1.37
C PRO A 385 -4.48 -2.81 -1.19
N GLY A 386 -4.65 -3.70 -2.20
CA GLY A 386 -5.57 -4.83 -2.11
C GLY A 386 -5.13 -5.89 -1.11
N HIS A 387 -3.82 -6.09 -0.93
CA HIS A 387 -3.28 -7.02 0.05
C HIS A 387 -3.77 -6.69 1.47
N TRP A 388 -3.85 -5.41 1.83
CA TRP A 388 -4.36 -4.98 3.14
C TRP A 388 -5.87 -5.15 3.27
N PHE A 389 -6.63 -5.15 2.19
CA PHE A 389 -8.04 -5.56 2.20
C PHE A 389 -8.18 -7.06 2.44
N SER A 390 -7.29 -7.89 1.85
CA SER A 390 -7.25 -9.33 2.14
C SER A 390 -6.91 -9.58 3.61
N ILE A 391 -5.95 -8.86 4.19
CA ILE A 391 -5.63 -8.95 5.62
C ILE A 391 -6.82 -8.52 6.49
N LEU A 392 -7.53 -7.44 6.14
CA LEU A 392 -8.73 -7.02 6.87
C LEU A 392 -9.83 -8.10 6.81
N ASN A 393 -10.01 -8.74 5.64
CA ASN A 393 -10.97 -9.85 5.51
C ASN A 393 -10.58 -11.02 6.42
N GLU A 394 -9.30 -11.43 6.45
CA GLU A 394 -8.81 -12.48 7.35
C GLU A 394 -8.97 -12.10 8.84
N VAL A 395 -8.78 -10.84 9.19
CA VAL A 395 -9.02 -10.31 10.55
C VAL A 395 -10.50 -10.46 10.92
N MET A 396 -11.41 -10.10 10.02
CA MET A 396 -12.87 -10.21 10.26
C MET A 396 -13.36 -11.67 10.32
N GLU A 397 -12.69 -12.60 9.63
CA GLU A 397 -12.98 -14.04 9.67
C GLU A 397 -12.46 -14.72 10.96
N HIS A 398 -11.54 -14.07 11.68
CA HIS A 398 -10.90 -14.72 12.81
C HIS A 398 -11.87 -14.91 14.01
N PRO A 399 -11.96 -16.11 14.63
CA PRO A 399 -12.92 -16.41 15.70
C PRO A 399 -12.83 -15.53 16.96
N ALA A 400 -11.72 -14.83 17.16
CA ALA A 400 -11.53 -13.89 18.29
C ALA A 400 -11.84 -12.44 17.90
N PHE A 401 -12.22 -12.18 16.65
CA PHE A 401 -12.62 -10.85 16.21
C PHE A 401 -14.02 -10.49 16.73
N THR A 402 -14.20 -9.21 17.08
CA THR A 402 -15.50 -8.63 17.44
C THR A 402 -15.72 -7.35 16.61
N ARG A 403 -16.99 -7.09 16.25
CA ARG A 403 -17.36 -5.89 15.49
C ARG A 403 -17.56 -4.65 16.36
N ASP A 404 -16.83 -4.55 17.47
CA ASP A 404 -16.82 -3.37 18.32
C ASP A 404 -16.00 -2.26 17.64
N TRP A 405 -16.66 -1.22 17.12
CA TRP A 405 -15.98 -0.15 16.42
C TRP A 405 -14.99 0.57 17.33
N MET A 406 -13.72 0.60 16.91
CA MET A 406 -12.59 1.14 17.70
C MET A 406 -12.43 0.47 19.08
N GLY A 407 -12.87 -0.78 19.23
CA GLY A 407 -12.82 -1.54 20.48
C GLY A 407 -13.80 -1.05 21.56
N GLU A 408 -14.77 -0.22 21.19
CA GLU A 408 -15.70 0.39 22.13
C GLU A 408 -17.17 0.12 21.74
N GLY A 409 -18.04 0.11 22.74
CA GLY A 409 -19.48 0.07 22.56
C GLY A 409 -20.08 -1.34 22.49
N THR A 410 -21.01 -1.54 21.55
CA THR A 410 -21.65 -2.83 21.27
C THR A 410 -21.31 -3.22 19.85
N GLU A 411 -21.23 -4.52 19.59
CA GLU A 411 -21.02 -5.03 18.24
C GLU A 411 -21.99 -4.40 17.24
N LEU A 412 -21.41 -3.89 16.15
CA LEU A 412 -22.18 -3.37 15.01
C LEU A 412 -22.80 -4.52 14.21
N ASP A 413 -23.84 -4.19 13.44
CA ASP A 413 -24.35 -5.06 12.39
C ASP A 413 -23.25 -5.38 11.38
N PRO A 414 -23.17 -6.61 10.82
CA PRO A 414 -22.09 -6.96 9.89
C PRO A 414 -21.93 -5.97 8.73
N LEU A 415 -23.04 -5.61 8.05
CA LEU A 415 -22.98 -4.66 6.94
C LEU A 415 -22.47 -3.28 7.36
N GLU A 416 -22.91 -2.80 8.54
CA GLU A 416 -22.44 -1.51 9.08
C GLU A 416 -20.93 -1.53 9.33
N TYR A 417 -20.41 -2.56 10.00
CA TYR A 417 -18.98 -2.68 10.26
C TYR A 417 -18.18 -2.75 8.96
N GLU A 418 -18.61 -3.60 8.02
CA GLU A 418 -17.95 -3.82 6.73
C GLU A 418 -17.85 -2.51 5.93
N VAL A 419 -18.97 -1.78 5.72
CA VAL A 419 -18.93 -0.55 4.91
C VAL A 419 -18.09 0.55 5.56
N LYS A 420 -18.09 0.65 6.91
CA LYS A 420 -17.26 1.60 7.66
C LYS A 420 -15.78 1.22 7.57
N ALA A 421 -15.43 -0.03 7.78
CA ALA A 421 -14.06 -0.52 7.73
C ALA A 421 -13.47 -0.37 6.32
N TYR A 422 -14.21 -0.76 5.28
CA TYR A 422 -13.75 -0.63 3.91
C TYR A 422 -13.64 0.82 3.44
N LEU A 423 -14.55 1.72 3.85
CA LEU A 423 -14.39 3.14 3.53
C LEU A 423 -13.12 3.72 4.18
N THR A 424 -12.90 3.43 5.46
CA THR A 424 -11.75 3.94 6.20
C THR A 424 -10.43 3.43 5.61
N LEU A 425 -10.34 2.12 5.36
CA LEU A 425 -9.15 1.52 4.74
C LEU A 425 -8.98 2.00 3.30
N GLY A 426 -10.06 2.06 2.52
CA GLY A 426 -10.05 2.53 1.13
C GLY A 426 -9.59 3.97 1.00
N GLY A 427 -10.09 4.87 1.84
CA GLY A 427 -9.65 6.27 1.91
C GLY A 427 -8.18 6.38 2.28
N SER A 428 -7.74 5.61 3.26
CA SER A 428 -6.35 5.61 3.73
C SER A 428 -5.36 5.15 2.65
N VAL A 429 -5.63 4.04 1.96
CA VAL A 429 -4.73 3.57 0.88
C VAL A 429 -4.81 4.46 -0.35
N HIS A 430 -5.95 5.10 -0.61
CA HIS A 430 -6.08 6.10 -1.66
C HIS A 430 -5.18 7.31 -1.41
N ASP A 431 -5.22 7.87 -0.21
CA ASP A 431 -4.36 8.98 0.20
C ASP A 431 -2.88 8.59 0.23
N ALA A 432 -2.56 7.37 0.69
CA ALA A 432 -1.21 6.83 0.63
C ALA A 432 -0.68 6.73 -0.82
N ALA A 433 -1.54 6.38 -1.78
CA ALA A 433 -1.19 6.39 -3.21
C ALA A 433 -0.88 7.81 -3.69
N ILE A 434 -1.73 8.77 -3.36
CA ILE A 434 -1.56 10.18 -3.76
C ILE A 434 -0.27 10.74 -3.18
N ALA A 435 -0.06 10.56 -1.89
CA ALA A 435 1.14 11.03 -1.22
C ALA A 435 2.41 10.40 -1.81
N ALA A 436 2.49 9.07 -1.87
CA ALA A 436 3.68 8.38 -2.38
C ALA A 436 3.97 8.68 -3.85
N TRP A 437 2.95 8.67 -4.74
CA TRP A 437 3.16 8.90 -6.17
C TRP A 437 3.41 10.36 -6.52
N SER A 438 2.87 11.34 -5.75
CA SER A 438 3.23 12.74 -5.91
C SER A 438 4.72 12.98 -5.65
N VAL A 439 5.27 12.37 -4.60
CA VAL A 439 6.70 12.40 -4.28
C VAL A 439 7.53 11.68 -5.36
N LYS A 440 7.10 10.48 -5.80
CA LYS A 440 7.76 9.73 -6.89
C LYS A 440 7.79 10.54 -8.19
N GLY A 441 6.68 11.17 -8.54
CA GLY A 441 6.56 12.00 -9.74
C GLY A 441 7.51 13.20 -9.68
N TYR A 442 7.53 13.94 -8.57
CA TYR A 442 8.34 15.13 -8.43
C TYR A 442 9.84 14.84 -8.34
N TYR A 443 10.28 13.94 -7.43
CA TYR A 443 11.71 13.65 -7.26
C TYR A 443 12.28 12.75 -8.35
N ASP A 444 11.45 11.91 -8.98
CA ASP A 444 11.83 11.04 -10.09
C ASP A 444 13.09 10.23 -9.79
N TYR A 445 13.17 9.63 -8.59
CA TYR A 445 14.40 9.09 -8.01
C TYR A 445 14.76 7.71 -8.54
N THR A 446 16.06 7.46 -8.65
CA THR A 446 16.64 6.23 -9.19
C THR A 446 16.23 4.96 -8.43
N ARG A 447 16.38 3.80 -9.08
CA ARG A 447 16.22 2.45 -8.50
C ARG A 447 17.57 1.79 -8.25
N PRO A 448 17.67 0.80 -7.30
CA PRO A 448 18.91 0.14 -6.98
C PRO A 448 19.67 -0.44 -8.17
N ILE A 449 18.98 -1.07 -9.15
CA ILE A 449 19.67 -1.64 -10.31
C ILE A 449 20.42 -0.57 -11.11
N SER A 450 19.80 0.60 -11.35
CA SER A 450 20.45 1.71 -12.06
C SER A 450 21.61 2.29 -11.25
N ALA A 451 21.40 2.51 -9.93
CA ALA A 451 22.40 3.13 -9.05
C ALA A 451 23.62 2.22 -8.80
N ILE A 452 23.39 0.94 -8.50
CA ILE A 452 24.47 -0.02 -8.20
C ILE A 452 25.32 -0.26 -9.45
N ARG A 453 24.69 -0.52 -10.61
CA ARG A 453 25.43 -0.72 -11.87
C ARG A 453 26.17 0.53 -12.30
N TYR A 454 25.56 1.73 -12.13
CA TYR A 454 26.27 2.99 -12.38
C TYR A 454 27.52 3.13 -11.50
N MET A 455 27.40 2.92 -10.20
CA MET A 455 28.56 3.02 -9.30
C MET A 455 29.62 1.95 -9.61
N ALA A 456 29.22 0.75 -10.00
CA ALA A 456 30.12 -0.32 -10.43
C ALA A 456 30.94 0.09 -11.67
N ASP A 457 30.30 0.70 -12.68
CA ASP A 457 30.99 1.23 -13.87
C ASP A 457 31.98 2.34 -13.54
N GLN A 458 31.69 3.13 -12.49
CA GLN A 458 32.61 4.14 -12.00
C GLN A 458 33.82 3.55 -11.23
N GLY A 459 33.67 2.34 -10.66
CA GLY A 459 34.68 1.67 -9.86
C GLY A 459 34.44 1.78 -8.35
N GLN A 460 35.48 1.96 -7.56
CA GLN A 460 35.41 2.07 -6.09
C GLN A 460 35.76 3.48 -5.58
N CYS A 461 35.14 3.87 -4.44
CA CYS A 461 35.39 5.20 -3.85
C CYS A 461 36.16 5.17 -2.51
N SER A 462 36.58 3.99 -2.03
CA SER A 462 37.13 3.82 -0.69
C SER A 462 38.63 4.18 -0.58
N ASP A 463 39.47 3.83 -1.58
CA ASP A 463 40.91 4.09 -1.52
C ASP A 463 41.46 4.58 -2.86
N PRO A 464 41.93 5.84 -2.93
CA PRO A 464 42.50 6.41 -4.16
C PRO A 464 43.83 5.76 -4.62
N ASN A 465 44.42 4.87 -3.81
CA ASN A 465 45.60 4.13 -4.21
C ASN A 465 45.30 2.76 -4.82
N LEU A 466 44.08 2.29 -4.73
CA LEU A 466 43.63 1.04 -5.33
C LEU A 466 43.18 1.27 -6.78
N PRO A 467 43.14 0.20 -7.60
CA PRO A 467 42.59 0.27 -8.96
C PRO A 467 41.15 0.81 -9.02
N SER A 468 40.78 1.36 -10.17
CA SER A 468 39.43 1.81 -10.49
C SER A 468 38.83 2.82 -9.49
N TYR A 469 39.72 3.67 -8.88
CA TYR A 469 39.22 4.70 -7.98
C TYR A 469 38.44 5.78 -8.71
N SER A 470 37.23 6.04 -8.22
CA SER A 470 36.36 7.14 -8.64
C SER A 470 35.60 7.72 -7.45
N PRO A 471 35.46 9.05 -7.33
CA PRO A 471 34.60 9.63 -6.30
C PRO A 471 33.15 9.14 -6.37
N ASN A 472 32.67 8.74 -7.56
CA ASN A 472 31.31 8.25 -7.80
C ASN A 472 31.21 6.71 -7.77
N GLY A 473 32.28 6.01 -7.40
CA GLY A 473 32.28 4.56 -7.29
C GLY A 473 31.53 4.04 -6.07
N ILE A 474 31.37 2.71 -6.01
CA ILE A 474 30.78 2.02 -4.86
C ILE A 474 31.79 1.90 -3.71
N PRO A 475 31.39 2.04 -2.42
CA PRO A 475 32.29 1.82 -1.30
C PRO A 475 32.66 0.35 -1.16
N LEU A 476 33.92 0.05 -0.96
CA LEU A 476 34.41 -1.30 -0.68
C LEU A 476 33.99 -1.72 0.75
N SER A 477 33.59 -2.96 0.88
CA SER A 477 33.19 -3.59 2.15
C SER A 477 33.76 -5.02 2.18
N PRO A 478 34.82 -5.26 2.98
CA PRO A 478 35.50 -6.57 2.99
C PRO A 478 34.53 -7.74 3.23
N GLY A 479 34.60 -8.75 2.37
CA GLY A 479 33.71 -9.91 2.40
C GLY A 479 32.39 -9.75 1.62
N TYR A 480 32.06 -8.52 1.17
CA TYR A 480 30.83 -8.23 0.44
C TYR A 480 31.06 -7.44 -0.86
N ILE A 481 31.93 -6.44 -0.83
CA ILE A 481 32.24 -5.57 -1.98
C ILE A 481 33.74 -5.40 -2.07
N GLU A 482 34.34 -6.04 -3.08
CA GLU A 482 35.79 -6.09 -3.24
C GLU A 482 36.19 -5.83 -4.69
N LEU A 483 37.50 -5.72 -4.93
CA LEU A 483 38.06 -5.67 -6.27
C LEU A 483 38.44 -7.09 -6.72
N VAL A 484 38.21 -7.40 -7.98
CA VAL A 484 38.73 -8.60 -8.63
C VAL A 484 40.25 -8.54 -8.69
N ASP A 485 40.94 -9.58 -8.20
CA ASP A 485 42.38 -9.74 -8.29
C ASP A 485 42.77 -10.83 -9.32
N ASP A 486 44.09 -11.08 -9.47
CA ASP A 486 44.63 -12.02 -10.44
C ASP A 486 44.44 -13.50 -10.04
N THR A 487 43.89 -13.79 -8.87
CA THR A 487 43.56 -15.13 -8.36
C THR A 487 42.06 -15.44 -8.37
N ASP A 488 41.23 -14.45 -8.65
CA ASP A 488 39.80 -14.60 -8.72
C ASP A 488 39.36 -15.40 -9.97
N ASP A 489 38.36 -16.22 -9.82
CA ASP A 489 37.70 -16.91 -10.95
C ASP A 489 37.02 -15.90 -11.90
N LEU A 490 36.66 -14.70 -11.38
CA LEU A 490 36.09 -13.60 -12.14
C LEU A 490 37.12 -12.79 -12.96
N ALA A 491 38.44 -13.07 -12.82
CA ALA A 491 39.48 -12.29 -13.50
C ALA A 491 39.35 -12.27 -15.02
N GLY A 492 38.70 -13.29 -15.61
CA GLY A 492 38.56 -13.48 -17.05
C GLY A 492 39.81 -14.14 -17.68
N ASP A 493 39.65 -14.66 -18.89
CA ASP A 493 40.70 -15.44 -19.56
C ASP A 493 42.03 -14.67 -19.80
N THR A 494 41.92 -13.36 -19.96
CA THR A 494 43.08 -12.45 -20.21
C THR A 494 43.31 -11.47 -19.09
N GLY A 495 42.60 -11.58 -17.96
CA GLY A 495 42.65 -10.67 -16.84
C GLY A 495 41.87 -9.36 -17.10
N GLU A 496 40.91 -9.37 -18.02
CA GLU A 496 40.17 -8.16 -18.44
C GLU A 496 39.29 -7.58 -17.33
N ASN A 497 38.97 -8.39 -16.30
CA ASN A 497 38.14 -7.96 -15.18
C ASN A 497 38.98 -7.56 -13.93
N ILE A 498 40.28 -7.75 -13.96
CA ILE A 498 41.15 -7.38 -12.80
C ILE A 498 40.99 -5.89 -12.50
N GLY A 499 40.68 -5.58 -11.23
CA GLY A 499 40.41 -4.24 -10.76
C GLY A 499 38.97 -3.75 -10.92
N LYS A 500 38.10 -4.49 -11.58
CA LYS A 500 36.66 -4.22 -11.49
C LYS A 500 36.11 -4.55 -10.09
N VAL A 501 34.96 -3.98 -9.76
CA VAL A 501 34.26 -4.29 -8.52
C VAL A 501 33.51 -5.61 -8.64
N LYS A 502 33.58 -6.45 -7.62
CA LYS A 502 32.78 -7.66 -7.43
C LYS A 502 31.92 -7.55 -6.17
N LEU A 503 30.76 -8.18 -6.19
CA LEU A 503 29.80 -8.23 -5.09
C LEU A 503 29.59 -9.69 -4.67
N PHE A 504 29.57 -9.93 -3.36
CA PHE A 504 29.10 -11.20 -2.79
C PHE A 504 27.59 -11.08 -2.53
N THR A 505 26.78 -11.66 -3.41
CA THR A 505 25.33 -11.39 -3.48
C THR A 505 24.61 -12.54 -4.18
N TRP A 506 23.29 -12.47 -4.27
CA TRP A 506 22.49 -13.38 -5.10
C TRP A 506 23.00 -13.34 -6.55
N GLN A 507 23.23 -14.53 -7.14
CA GLN A 507 23.91 -14.62 -8.43
C GLN A 507 23.08 -14.16 -9.63
N GLY A 508 21.74 -14.03 -9.47
CA GLY A 508 20.85 -13.58 -10.53
C GLY A 508 20.13 -14.69 -11.27
N PRO A 509 19.20 -14.34 -12.17
CA PRO A 509 18.31 -15.29 -12.84
C PRO A 509 19.01 -16.23 -13.80
N ASP A 510 20.18 -15.88 -14.34
CA ASP A 510 20.93 -16.73 -15.29
C ASP A 510 21.39 -18.08 -14.68
N TYR A 511 21.38 -18.17 -13.36
CA TYR A 511 21.72 -19.37 -12.61
C TYR A 511 20.52 -20.25 -12.25
N ILE A 512 19.31 -19.90 -12.73
CA ILE A 512 18.08 -20.63 -12.49
C ILE A 512 17.62 -21.28 -13.79
N ASP A 513 17.53 -22.62 -13.81
CA ASP A 513 16.93 -23.32 -14.93
C ASP A 513 15.42 -23.07 -14.96
N THR A 514 14.93 -22.54 -16.05
CA THR A 514 13.51 -22.25 -16.26
C THR A 514 12.95 -23.00 -17.47
N TYR A 515 11.62 -23.18 -17.49
CA TYR A 515 10.87 -23.52 -18.70
C TYR A 515 9.83 -22.43 -18.97
N GLU A 516 9.39 -22.33 -20.21
CA GLU A 516 8.27 -21.46 -20.55
C GLU A 516 6.96 -22.24 -20.38
N ASP A 517 5.99 -21.64 -19.68
CA ASP A 517 4.64 -22.17 -19.59
C ASP A 517 3.83 -21.91 -20.88
N GLU A 518 2.53 -22.24 -20.85
CA GLU A 518 1.62 -22.07 -22.01
C GLU A 518 1.46 -20.59 -22.44
N ASP A 519 1.74 -19.67 -21.51
CA ASP A 519 1.63 -18.22 -21.69
C ASP A 519 2.98 -17.55 -22.03
N GLY A 520 4.06 -18.35 -22.09
CA GLY A 520 5.43 -17.86 -22.38
C GLY A 520 6.15 -17.28 -21.17
N LEU A 521 5.64 -17.55 -19.96
CA LEU A 521 6.27 -17.14 -18.72
C LEU A 521 7.41 -18.12 -18.36
N ALA A 522 8.58 -17.57 -18.01
CA ALA A 522 9.67 -18.36 -17.49
C ALA A 522 9.37 -18.81 -16.05
N ILE A 523 9.21 -20.10 -15.85
CA ILE A 523 8.95 -20.73 -14.54
C ILE A 523 10.14 -21.59 -14.16
N PRO A 524 10.63 -21.54 -12.90
CA PRO A 524 11.69 -22.42 -12.42
C PRO A 524 11.33 -23.89 -12.59
N ILE A 525 12.30 -24.70 -13.04
CA ILE A 525 12.12 -26.13 -13.15
C ILE A 525 12.04 -26.71 -11.73
N ASP A 526 10.95 -27.43 -11.42
CA ASP A 526 10.77 -28.11 -10.14
C ASP A 526 11.80 -29.26 -9.98
N THR A 527 13.03 -28.87 -9.60
CA THR A 527 14.12 -29.80 -9.27
C THR A 527 14.85 -29.32 -8.03
N THR A 528 15.18 -30.25 -7.14
CA THR A 528 16.05 -29.97 -5.99
C THR A 528 17.37 -29.38 -6.48
N GLY A 529 17.66 -28.13 -6.06
CA GLY A 529 18.88 -27.42 -6.43
C GLY A 529 18.71 -26.34 -7.49
N ASN A 530 17.48 -26.06 -7.93
CA ASN A 530 17.22 -24.94 -8.84
C ASN A 530 17.08 -23.62 -8.06
N ILE A 531 18.19 -23.21 -7.47
CA ILE A 531 18.39 -22.00 -6.68
C ILE A 531 19.67 -21.38 -7.19
N ALA A 532 19.65 -20.09 -7.54
CA ALA A 532 20.84 -19.37 -7.99
C ALA A 532 21.92 -19.35 -6.89
N GLY A 533 21.50 -19.22 -5.65
CA GLY A 533 22.39 -19.10 -4.52
C GLY A 533 23.15 -17.77 -4.47
N VAL A 534 24.14 -17.69 -3.60
CA VAL A 534 24.95 -16.50 -3.37
C VAL A 534 26.42 -16.84 -3.65
N ASP A 535 27.08 -16.01 -4.45
CA ASP A 535 28.52 -16.08 -4.73
C ASP A 535 29.01 -14.71 -5.22
N TRP A 536 30.31 -14.61 -5.50
CA TRP A 536 30.90 -13.44 -6.11
C TRP A 536 30.50 -13.27 -7.57
N ILE A 537 29.97 -12.10 -7.92
CA ILE A 537 29.66 -11.69 -9.29
C ILE A 537 30.36 -10.36 -9.61
N LEU A 538 30.53 -10.03 -10.89
CA LEU A 538 30.91 -8.67 -11.27
C LEU A 538 29.76 -7.71 -10.93
N ALA A 539 30.06 -6.59 -10.28
CA ALA A 539 29.04 -5.64 -9.82
C ALA A 539 28.24 -5.02 -10.98
N GLU A 540 28.85 -4.95 -12.17
CA GLU A 540 28.19 -4.52 -13.41
C GLU A 540 27.04 -5.46 -13.86
N ASN A 541 26.99 -6.70 -13.32
CA ASN A 541 25.95 -7.68 -13.61
C ASN A 541 24.94 -7.81 -12.45
N TRP A 542 24.99 -6.95 -11.45
CA TRP A 542 24.08 -7.04 -10.31
C TRP A 542 22.61 -6.99 -10.72
N TRP A 543 21.82 -7.87 -10.12
CA TRP A 543 20.40 -8.02 -10.37
C TRP A 543 19.63 -8.06 -9.04
N PRO A 544 18.49 -7.35 -8.88
CA PRO A 544 17.66 -7.49 -7.68
C PRO A 544 17.02 -8.87 -7.62
N TYR A 545 16.73 -9.37 -6.41
CA TYR A 545 15.97 -10.61 -6.25
C TYR A 545 14.52 -10.39 -6.68
N GLN A 546 14.31 -10.49 -7.97
CA GLN A 546 13.05 -10.27 -8.66
C GLN A 546 12.98 -11.18 -9.90
N ARG A 547 11.77 -11.35 -10.44
CA ARG A 547 11.57 -12.08 -11.70
C ARG A 547 12.34 -11.43 -12.85
N PRO A 548 12.92 -12.22 -13.74
CA PRO A 548 13.59 -11.69 -14.95
C PRO A 548 12.63 -10.86 -15.83
N SER A 549 11.36 -11.26 -15.86
CA SER A 549 10.30 -10.55 -16.61
C SER A 549 9.75 -9.31 -15.91
N PHE A 550 10.11 -9.07 -14.64
CA PHE A 550 9.65 -7.93 -13.83
C PHE A 550 10.72 -7.51 -12.81
N VAL A 551 11.78 -6.88 -13.28
CA VAL A 551 12.99 -6.56 -12.49
C VAL A 551 12.72 -5.49 -11.44
N THR A 552 11.94 -4.47 -11.77
CA THR A 552 11.44 -3.46 -10.83
C THR A 552 10.14 -2.86 -11.36
N PRO A 553 9.23 -2.39 -10.47
CA PRO A 553 8.05 -1.66 -10.92
C PRO A 553 8.43 -0.45 -11.79
N PRO A 554 7.65 -0.15 -12.85
CA PRO A 554 7.97 0.94 -13.80
C PRO A 554 7.59 2.32 -13.22
N PHE A 555 8.23 2.72 -12.14
CA PHE A 555 8.12 4.04 -11.50
C PHE A 555 9.29 4.29 -10.54
N ALA A 556 9.52 5.57 -10.20
CA ALA A 556 10.61 6.01 -9.34
C ALA A 556 10.66 5.30 -7.97
N GLY A 557 11.86 5.25 -7.37
CA GLY A 557 12.09 4.60 -6.08
C GLY A 557 11.50 5.36 -4.91
N PHE A 558 11.89 6.60 -4.73
CA PHE A 558 11.57 7.42 -3.56
C PHE A 558 10.16 8.05 -3.66
N VAL A 559 9.29 7.84 -2.66
CA VAL A 559 9.37 6.98 -1.49
C VAL A 559 8.84 5.57 -1.81
N SER A 560 9.04 4.57 -0.92
CA SER A 560 8.50 3.22 -1.11
C SER A 560 6.96 3.24 -0.98
N GLY A 561 6.26 2.89 -2.07
CA GLY A 561 4.80 2.79 -2.05
C GLY A 561 4.30 1.71 -1.09
N HIS A 562 4.95 0.54 -1.06
CA HIS A 562 4.62 -0.54 -0.12
C HIS A 562 4.70 -0.08 1.33
N SER A 563 5.76 0.66 1.71
CA SER A 563 5.93 1.18 3.06
C SER A 563 4.83 2.18 3.43
N THR A 564 4.41 3.02 2.46
CA THR A 564 3.34 4.00 2.68
C THR A 564 1.98 3.31 2.83
N PHE A 565 1.61 2.42 1.90
CA PHE A 565 0.35 1.67 1.97
C PHE A 565 0.25 0.83 3.23
N SER A 566 1.30 0.04 3.51
CA SER A 566 1.25 -0.90 4.63
C SER A 566 1.17 -0.19 5.97
N ARG A 567 1.92 0.91 6.13
CA ARG A 567 1.85 1.66 7.38
C ARG A 567 0.53 2.37 7.54
N SER A 568 -0.04 2.96 6.50
CA SER A 568 -1.35 3.60 6.57
C SER A 568 -2.45 2.59 6.93
N ALA A 569 -2.43 1.42 6.31
CA ALA A 569 -3.37 0.35 6.60
C ALA A 569 -3.22 -0.21 8.03
N ALA A 570 -1.99 -0.39 8.53
CA ALA A 570 -1.73 -0.85 9.89
C ALA A 570 -2.27 0.13 10.95
N GLU A 571 -2.15 1.45 10.72
CA GLU A 571 -2.75 2.47 11.59
C GLU A 571 -4.29 2.39 11.55
N VAL A 572 -4.89 2.20 10.37
CA VAL A 572 -6.35 2.01 10.23
C VAL A 572 -6.82 0.77 10.97
N LEU A 573 -6.21 -0.40 10.72
CA LEU A 573 -6.61 -1.65 11.38
C LEU A 573 -6.48 -1.55 12.90
N THR A 574 -5.39 -0.96 13.39
CA THR A 574 -5.20 -0.69 14.83
C THR A 574 -6.34 0.15 15.39
N ALA A 575 -6.75 1.20 14.68
CA ALA A 575 -7.80 2.10 15.14
C ALA A 575 -9.19 1.44 15.11
N ILE A 576 -9.58 0.84 13.96
CA ILE A 576 -10.94 0.30 13.80
C ILE A 576 -11.20 -0.96 14.64
N THR A 577 -10.17 -1.75 14.95
CA THR A 577 -10.28 -2.89 15.87
C THR A 577 -10.11 -2.49 17.34
N GLY A 578 -9.54 -1.30 17.60
CA GLY A 578 -9.22 -0.83 18.96
C GLY A 578 -8.07 -1.59 19.61
N ASP A 579 -7.35 -2.43 18.87
CA ASP A 579 -6.23 -3.23 19.36
C ASP A 579 -5.10 -3.23 18.32
N PRO A 580 -3.84 -2.93 18.72
CA PRO A 580 -2.71 -3.03 17.78
C PRO A 580 -2.36 -4.46 17.38
N TYR A 581 -2.81 -5.46 18.15
CA TYR A 581 -2.54 -6.88 17.91
C TYR A 581 -3.57 -7.49 16.96
N PHE A 582 -3.12 -8.46 16.16
CA PHE A 582 -4.05 -9.32 15.43
C PHE A 582 -5.01 -10.04 16.40
N PRO A 583 -6.22 -10.41 15.97
CA PRO A 583 -7.14 -11.17 16.81
C PRO A 583 -6.50 -12.44 17.37
N GLY A 584 -6.63 -12.68 18.68
CA GLY A 584 -5.91 -13.76 19.36
C GLY A 584 -4.42 -13.48 19.61
N GLY A 585 -3.93 -12.30 19.22
CA GLY A 585 -2.56 -11.81 19.45
C GLY A 585 -1.53 -12.26 18.43
N MET A 586 -1.93 -12.85 17.29
CA MET A 586 -1.01 -13.24 16.22
C MET A 586 -1.73 -13.48 14.89
N GLY A 587 -1.25 -12.84 13.82
CA GLY A 587 -1.56 -13.20 12.43
C GLY A 587 -0.55 -14.19 11.91
N GLU A 588 -0.95 -15.10 11.02
CA GLU A 588 -0.10 -16.17 10.47
C GLU A 588 -0.37 -16.39 8.98
N PHE A 589 0.69 -16.70 8.22
CA PHE A 589 0.58 -17.15 6.85
C PHE A 589 1.56 -18.29 6.58
N GLU A 590 1.07 -19.42 6.07
CA GLU A 590 1.87 -20.61 5.81
C GLU A 590 2.57 -20.56 4.45
N CYS A 591 3.88 -20.77 4.43
CA CYS A 591 4.72 -20.89 3.23
C CYS A 591 5.26 -22.33 3.16
N PRO A 592 4.60 -23.26 2.42
CA PRO A 592 5.00 -24.66 2.36
C PRO A 592 6.37 -24.86 1.71
N GLN A 593 7.10 -25.87 2.20
CA GLN A 593 8.37 -26.29 1.63
C GLN A 593 8.21 -26.67 0.14
N ASP A 594 9.13 -26.17 -0.70
CA ASP A 594 9.22 -26.43 -2.15
C ASP A 594 7.95 -26.11 -2.98
N ASP A 595 6.99 -25.32 -2.40
CA ASP A 595 5.68 -25.05 -3.02
C ASP A 595 5.24 -23.58 -2.91
N PHE A 596 6.04 -22.71 -2.30
CA PHE A 596 5.65 -21.30 -2.09
C PHE A 596 6.38 -20.34 -3.04
N LEU A 597 7.73 -20.47 -3.18
CA LEU A 597 8.50 -19.54 -3.99
C LEU A 597 8.26 -19.76 -5.48
N VAL A 598 8.21 -18.66 -6.22
CA VAL A 598 7.95 -18.62 -7.67
C VAL A 598 9.21 -18.22 -8.44
N PHE A 599 10.12 -17.43 -7.84
CA PHE A 599 11.36 -17.00 -8.52
C PHE A 599 12.41 -18.11 -8.52
N GLU A 600 12.42 -18.92 -7.49
CA GLU A 600 13.31 -20.08 -7.31
C GLU A 600 12.55 -21.23 -6.67
N VAL A 601 13.17 -22.41 -6.62
CA VAL A 601 12.61 -23.53 -5.85
C VAL A 601 12.75 -23.25 -4.35
N GLY A 602 11.69 -23.44 -3.60
CA GLY A 602 11.71 -23.25 -2.15
C GLY A 602 10.37 -22.88 -1.52
N PRO A 603 10.40 -22.53 -0.23
CA PRO A 603 11.54 -22.56 0.69
C PRO A 603 12.05 -23.98 0.99
N SER A 604 13.27 -24.11 1.55
CA SER A 604 13.86 -25.42 1.86
C SER A 604 13.23 -26.14 3.05
N VAL A 605 12.44 -25.45 3.82
CA VAL A 605 11.63 -25.93 4.96
C VAL A 605 10.27 -25.23 4.97
N ASN A 606 9.28 -25.80 5.66
CA ASN A 606 8.05 -25.03 5.93
C ASN A 606 8.37 -23.80 6.78
N VAL A 607 7.86 -22.66 6.39
CA VAL A 607 7.97 -21.39 7.12
C VAL A 607 6.57 -20.83 7.32
N THR A 608 6.28 -20.31 8.51
CA THR A 608 5.05 -19.54 8.77
C THR A 608 5.45 -18.09 9.02
N LEU A 609 4.99 -17.17 8.19
CA LEU A 609 5.09 -15.76 8.52
C LEU A 609 4.18 -15.48 9.72
N GLN A 610 4.67 -14.75 10.71
CA GLN A 610 3.96 -14.50 11.96
C GLN A 610 4.13 -13.04 12.37
N TRP A 611 3.03 -12.40 12.74
CA TRP A 611 3.02 -11.00 13.18
C TRP A 611 2.21 -10.87 14.47
N ALA A 612 2.77 -10.25 15.50
CA ALA A 612 2.00 -9.94 16.70
C ALA A 612 1.02 -8.78 16.43
N THR A 613 1.52 -7.71 15.86
CA THR A 613 0.77 -6.48 15.58
C THR A 613 0.64 -6.19 14.09
N TYR A 614 -0.35 -5.37 13.72
CA TYR A 614 -0.49 -4.88 12.34
C TYR A 614 0.75 -4.07 11.89
N ARG A 615 1.38 -3.35 12.83
CA ARG A 615 2.64 -2.65 12.56
C ARG A 615 3.79 -3.60 12.26
N ASP A 616 3.88 -4.76 12.93
CA ASP A 616 4.91 -5.76 12.63
C ASP A 616 4.76 -6.29 11.19
N ALA A 617 3.53 -6.52 10.72
CA ALA A 617 3.27 -6.91 9.34
C ALA A 617 3.67 -5.79 8.36
N SER A 618 3.35 -4.53 8.67
CA SER A 618 3.76 -3.36 7.89
C SER A 618 5.29 -3.21 7.82
N ASP A 619 5.97 -3.38 8.96
CA ASP A 619 7.43 -3.27 9.03
C ASP A 619 8.09 -4.40 8.24
N GLN A 620 7.55 -5.63 8.31
CA GLN A 620 8.01 -6.75 7.49
C GLN A 620 7.80 -6.49 5.99
N CYS A 621 6.66 -5.93 5.58
CA CYS A 621 6.41 -5.51 4.20
C CYS A 621 7.48 -4.52 3.73
N SER A 622 7.82 -3.54 4.55
CA SER A 622 8.86 -2.56 4.25
C SER A 622 10.24 -3.18 4.06
N LEU A 623 10.66 -4.07 4.98
CA LEU A 623 11.93 -4.79 4.90
C LEU A 623 12.02 -5.67 3.64
N SER A 624 10.90 -6.25 3.21
CA SER A 624 10.82 -7.11 2.03
C SER A 624 11.32 -6.41 0.76
N ARG A 625 11.15 -5.09 0.67
CA ARG A 625 11.55 -4.31 -0.51
C ARG A 625 13.07 -4.15 -0.59
N ILE A 626 13.73 -4.09 0.57
CA ILE A 626 15.20 -4.00 0.65
C ILE A 626 15.80 -5.38 0.36
N PHE A 627 15.29 -6.46 0.96
CA PHE A 627 15.67 -7.84 0.62
C PHE A 627 15.41 -8.16 -0.85
N GLY A 628 14.29 -7.72 -1.42
CA GLY A 628 13.97 -7.86 -2.83
C GLY A 628 14.81 -7.01 -3.78
N GLY A 629 15.65 -6.11 -3.24
CA GLY A 629 16.62 -5.35 -4.03
C GLY A 629 16.05 -4.17 -4.81
N ILE A 630 14.86 -3.67 -4.49
CA ILE A 630 14.19 -2.63 -5.30
C ILE A 630 14.01 -1.29 -4.60
N HIS A 631 14.34 -1.21 -3.31
CA HIS A 631 14.36 0.04 -2.53
C HIS A 631 15.55 0.05 -1.57
N PRO A 632 16.28 1.17 -1.44
CA PRO A 632 17.21 1.43 -0.35
C PRO A 632 16.45 2.01 0.87
N VAL A 633 17.12 2.12 2.02
CA VAL A 633 16.51 2.57 3.27
C VAL A 633 15.94 3.99 3.25
N GLN A 634 16.53 4.88 2.43
CA GLN A 634 16.00 6.24 2.27
C GLN A 634 14.62 6.28 1.60
N ASP A 635 14.22 5.25 0.88
CA ASP A 635 12.88 5.16 0.29
C ASP A 635 11.85 4.67 1.31
N ASP A 636 12.29 3.90 2.31
CA ASP A 636 11.45 3.17 3.24
C ASP A 636 10.93 4.06 4.39
N ILE A 637 11.80 4.59 5.23
CA ILE A 637 11.42 5.35 6.43
C ILE A 637 10.48 6.52 6.12
N PRO A 638 10.77 7.39 5.11
CA PRO A 638 9.85 8.46 4.76
C PRO A 638 8.47 7.95 4.32
N GLY A 639 8.43 6.83 3.59
CA GLY A 639 7.19 6.19 3.19
C GLY A 639 6.35 5.75 4.40
N ARG A 640 6.98 5.11 5.40
CA ARG A 640 6.30 4.72 6.65
C ARG A 640 5.76 5.94 7.41
N LEU A 641 6.55 7.03 7.53
CA LEU A 641 6.12 8.26 8.21
C LEU A 641 4.92 8.91 7.52
N MET A 642 4.93 8.97 6.18
CA MET A 642 3.78 9.44 5.40
C MET A 642 2.56 8.54 5.62
N GLY A 643 2.76 7.22 5.65
CA GLY A 643 1.71 6.23 5.90
C GLY A 643 1.02 6.44 7.25
N VAL A 644 1.77 6.75 8.33
CA VAL A 644 1.17 7.09 9.64
C VAL A 644 0.17 8.24 9.48
N THR A 645 0.56 9.32 8.80
CA THR A 645 -0.30 10.49 8.61
C THR A 645 -1.56 10.13 7.81
N CYS A 646 -1.41 9.42 6.69
CA CYS A 646 -2.55 8.99 5.86
C CYS A 646 -3.54 8.13 6.66
N GLY A 647 -3.03 7.16 7.44
CA GLY A 647 -3.87 6.26 8.23
C GLY A 647 -4.67 6.99 9.31
N VAL A 648 -3.99 7.83 10.10
CA VAL A 648 -4.63 8.59 11.19
C VAL A 648 -5.68 9.55 10.64
N GLN A 649 -5.36 10.33 9.61
CA GLN A 649 -6.29 11.30 9.04
C GLN A 649 -7.50 10.61 8.37
N ALA A 650 -7.30 9.47 7.72
CA ALA A 650 -8.41 8.71 7.15
C ALA A 650 -9.38 8.18 8.22
N VAL A 651 -8.88 7.75 9.38
CA VAL A 651 -9.73 7.35 10.52
C VAL A 651 -10.53 8.55 11.04
N ASP A 652 -9.89 9.69 11.24
CA ASP A 652 -10.56 10.89 11.75
C ASP A 652 -11.63 11.39 10.76
N MET A 653 -11.30 11.44 9.47
CA MET A 653 -12.22 11.84 8.41
C MET A 653 -13.42 10.89 8.32
N ALA A 654 -13.17 9.58 8.27
CA ALA A 654 -14.24 8.58 8.20
C ALA A 654 -15.18 8.68 9.41
N ASN A 655 -14.64 8.79 10.63
CA ASN A 655 -15.46 8.96 11.84
C ASN A 655 -16.34 10.20 11.79
N SER A 656 -15.87 11.31 11.20
CA SER A 656 -16.68 12.53 11.06
C SER A 656 -17.91 12.34 10.15
N TYR A 657 -17.83 11.45 9.18
CA TYR A 657 -18.99 11.02 8.40
C TYR A 657 -19.89 10.06 9.20
N PHE A 658 -19.30 9.16 9.98
CA PHE A 658 -20.06 8.14 10.71
C PHE A 658 -20.91 8.70 11.85
N ASP A 659 -20.44 9.76 12.50
CA ASP A 659 -21.16 10.43 13.59
C ASP A 659 -21.87 11.74 13.14
N GLY A 660 -21.79 12.08 11.83
CA GLY A 660 -22.40 13.27 11.24
C GLY A 660 -21.71 14.58 11.59
N SER A 661 -20.56 14.55 12.29
CA SER A 661 -19.84 15.76 12.68
C SER A 661 -19.23 16.52 11.50
N ILE A 662 -19.06 15.87 10.34
CA ILE A 662 -18.61 16.52 9.10
C ILE A 662 -19.43 17.75 8.71
N ASN A 663 -20.74 17.75 9.02
CA ASN A 663 -21.64 18.87 8.80
C ASN A 663 -21.55 19.97 9.86
N ASN A 664 -20.84 19.70 10.96
CA ASN A 664 -20.68 20.61 12.08
C ASN A 664 -19.34 21.35 12.04
N THR A 665 -18.89 21.78 10.84
CA THR A 665 -17.67 22.58 10.75
C THR A 665 -17.87 23.93 11.42
N CYS A 666 -16.98 24.27 12.34
CA CYS A 666 -16.96 25.59 12.94
C CYS A 666 -16.71 26.66 11.86
N GLY A 667 -17.51 27.72 11.83
CA GLY A 667 -17.24 28.89 11.01
C GLY A 667 -15.90 29.56 11.38
N ILE A 668 -15.39 30.39 10.49
CA ILE A 668 -14.22 31.24 10.82
C ILE A 668 -14.63 32.27 11.86
N GLY A 669 -13.89 32.30 12.96
CA GLY A 669 -14.10 33.30 14.01
C GLY A 669 -13.77 34.74 13.56
N PRO A 670 -14.27 35.76 14.25
CA PRO A 670 -14.11 37.17 13.85
C PRO A 670 -12.63 37.63 13.85
N TYR A 671 -11.76 36.94 14.54
CA TYR A 671 -10.32 37.22 14.58
C TYR A 671 -9.46 36.30 13.72
N GLY A 672 -10.08 35.46 12.85
CA GLY A 672 -9.44 34.40 12.11
C GLY A 672 -9.31 33.14 12.98
N GLY A 673 -9.09 32.01 12.35
CA GLY A 673 -9.12 30.72 13.03
C GLY A 673 -10.54 30.16 13.23
N CYS A 674 -10.64 28.99 13.81
CA CYS A 674 -11.89 28.29 14.07
C CYS A 674 -12.75 29.02 15.09
N LEU A 675 -14.06 29.22 14.83
CA LEU A 675 -14.98 29.92 15.72
C LEU A 675 -15.10 29.26 17.10
N GLY A 676 -14.91 27.97 17.19
CA GLY A 676 -14.98 27.21 18.45
C GLY A 676 -13.66 27.12 19.24
N ASP A 677 -12.52 27.31 18.60
CA ASP A 677 -11.17 27.30 19.20
C ASP A 677 -10.76 28.75 19.52
N ILE A 678 -11.24 29.28 20.65
CA ILE A 678 -10.98 30.64 21.05
C ILE A 678 -9.71 30.82 21.90
N ASN A 679 -9.15 29.73 22.41
CA ASN A 679 -7.88 29.71 23.11
C ASN A 679 -6.68 29.56 22.15
N GLY A 680 -6.92 29.07 20.90
CA GLY A 680 -5.91 28.93 19.84
C GLY A 680 -5.03 27.72 19.99
N ASP A 681 -5.53 26.64 20.62
CA ASP A 681 -4.78 25.39 20.81
C ASP A 681 -5.02 24.36 19.69
N GLY A 682 -5.87 24.66 18.72
CA GLY A 682 -6.21 23.83 17.57
C GLY A 682 -7.35 22.84 17.81
N VAL A 683 -7.94 22.82 19.01
CA VAL A 683 -9.00 21.87 19.38
C VAL A 683 -10.15 22.58 20.07
N GLN A 684 -11.38 22.47 19.53
CA GLN A 684 -12.56 22.95 20.22
C GLN A 684 -12.92 22.03 21.40
N SER A 685 -12.84 22.55 22.62
CA SER A 685 -12.97 21.74 23.84
C SER A 685 -13.62 22.52 25.01
N VAL A 686 -13.76 21.82 26.15
CA VAL A 686 -14.19 22.48 27.40
C VAL A 686 -13.22 23.58 27.84
N ASP A 687 -11.95 23.53 27.43
CA ASP A 687 -10.94 24.53 27.77
C ASP A 687 -11.24 25.87 27.10
N ASP A 688 -11.91 25.91 25.93
CA ASP A 688 -12.40 27.11 25.30
C ASP A 688 -13.52 27.77 26.11
N ILE A 689 -14.46 26.98 26.63
CA ILE A 689 -15.48 27.48 27.54
C ILE A 689 -14.83 28.06 28.80
N LEU A 690 -13.83 27.36 29.35
CA LEU A 690 -13.09 27.84 30.51
C LEU A 690 -12.30 29.13 30.20
N PHE A 691 -11.70 29.20 29.00
CA PHE A 691 -11.02 30.40 28.52
C PHE A 691 -12.00 31.58 28.38
N MET A 692 -13.18 31.37 27.80
CA MET A 692 -14.23 32.38 27.72
C MET A 692 -14.67 32.83 29.12
N LEU A 693 -14.99 31.91 30.01
CA LEU A 693 -15.42 32.21 31.38
C LEU A 693 -14.34 32.98 32.18
N ALA A 694 -13.06 32.64 31.97
CA ALA A 694 -11.95 33.36 32.59
C ALA A 694 -11.78 34.77 32.09
N ASN A 695 -12.27 35.08 30.89
CA ASN A 695 -12.22 36.42 30.27
C ASN A 695 -13.57 37.14 30.28
N PHE A 696 -14.60 36.58 30.93
CA PHE A 696 -15.93 37.13 30.97
C PHE A 696 -15.96 38.53 31.63
N GLY A 697 -16.54 39.51 30.94
CA GLY A 697 -16.58 40.90 31.35
C GLY A 697 -15.38 41.76 30.89
N ASN A 698 -14.44 41.21 30.12
CA ASN A 698 -13.40 42.00 29.47
C ASN A 698 -14.01 42.95 28.45
N ILE A 699 -13.44 44.14 28.34
CA ILE A 699 -13.90 45.20 27.42
C ILE A 699 -12.78 45.47 26.39
N GLY A 700 -13.15 45.56 25.13
CA GLY A 700 -12.27 45.80 23.99
C GLY A 700 -11.98 44.52 23.19
N PRO A 701 -11.24 44.62 22.06
CA PRO A 701 -10.99 43.48 21.16
C PRO A 701 -10.35 42.33 21.90
N HIS A 702 -11.02 41.17 21.89
CA HIS A 702 -10.57 39.95 22.57
C HIS A 702 -10.99 38.71 21.79
N PRO A 703 -10.18 37.64 21.68
CA PRO A 703 -10.55 36.41 20.96
C PRO A 703 -11.88 35.78 21.41
N ALA A 704 -12.28 36.01 22.66
CA ALA A 704 -13.54 35.53 23.20
C ALA A 704 -14.73 36.50 22.98
N ASP A 705 -14.55 37.65 22.34
CA ASP A 705 -15.60 38.59 21.89
C ASP A 705 -16.04 38.14 20.48
N LEU A 706 -16.99 37.23 20.43
CA LEU A 706 -17.39 36.56 19.19
C LEU A 706 -18.44 37.35 18.39
N ASP A 707 -19.20 38.25 19.03
CA ASP A 707 -20.16 39.08 18.35
C ASP A 707 -19.63 40.50 18.04
N LEU A 708 -18.37 40.80 18.44
CA LEU A 708 -17.66 42.04 18.20
C LEU A 708 -18.36 43.30 18.80
N ASP A 709 -19.00 43.12 19.95
CA ASP A 709 -19.63 44.22 20.65
C ASP A 709 -18.68 44.96 21.65
N ASP A 710 -17.40 44.59 21.64
CA ASP A 710 -16.34 45.04 22.54
C ASP A 710 -16.53 44.58 24.00
N LEU A 711 -17.34 43.55 24.29
CA LEU A 711 -17.56 43.00 25.62
C LEU A 711 -17.68 41.47 25.59
N VAL A 712 -16.76 40.77 26.22
CA VAL A 712 -16.91 39.31 26.39
C VAL A 712 -18.08 39.03 27.36
N GLY A 713 -19.21 38.64 26.82
CA GLY A 713 -20.49 38.60 27.51
C GLY A 713 -21.28 37.29 27.35
N THR A 714 -22.56 37.34 27.65
CA THR A 714 -23.48 36.22 27.52
C THR A 714 -23.76 35.84 26.08
N THR A 715 -23.72 36.80 25.17
CA THR A 715 -23.96 36.57 23.73
C THR A 715 -22.83 35.73 23.16
N ASP A 716 -21.58 36.06 23.49
CA ASP A 716 -20.40 35.29 23.05
C ASP A 716 -20.44 33.85 23.57
N LEU A 717 -20.82 33.67 24.86
CA LEU A 717 -20.97 32.35 25.44
C LEU A 717 -22.06 31.53 24.71
N LEU A 718 -23.15 32.17 24.31
CA LEU A 718 -24.21 31.49 23.56
C LEU A 718 -23.75 31.14 22.14
N ILE A 719 -22.95 32.01 21.48
CA ILE A 719 -22.33 31.70 20.19
C ILE A 719 -21.38 30.51 20.34
N LEU A 720 -20.48 30.55 21.32
CA LEU A 720 -19.56 29.44 21.58
C LEU A 720 -20.27 28.12 21.89
N LEU A 721 -21.33 28.14 22.70
CA LEU A 721 -22.16 26.98 23.01
C LEU A 721 -22.96 26.51 21.79
N GLY A 722 -23.35 27.41 20.89
CA GLY A 722 -24.05 27.08 19.66
C GLY A 722 -23.18 26.35 18.62
N VAL A 723 -21.86 26.48 18.74
CA VAL A 723 -20.88 25.76 17.90
C VAL A 723 -20.12 24.71 18.69
N PHE A 724 -20.52 24.44 19.92
CA PHE A 724 -19.82 23.45 20.76
C PHE A 724 -19.99 22.02 20.18
N GLY A 725 -18.88 21.35 19.95
CA GLY A 725 -18.83 20.05 19.29
C GLY A 725 -18.68 20.11 17.77
N CYS A 726 -18.55 21.33 17.18
CA CYS A 726 -18.15 21.44 15.79
C CYS A 726 -16.65 21.13 15.62
N VAL A 727 -16.26 20.68 14.46
CA VAL A 727 -14.86 20.39 14.11
C VAL A 727 -14.22 21.65 13.53
N CYS A 728 -13.03 22.01 14.02
CA CYS A 728 -12.24 23.09 13.46
C CYS A 728 -11.66 22.67 12.09
N PRO A 729 -11.86 23.49 11.04
CA PRO A 729 -11.37 23.18 9.70
C PRO A 729 -9.83 23.19 9.62
#